data_0769ae51e7b8126d1319c780ca58ab87
#
_entry.id   0769ae51e7b8126d1319c780ca58ab87
#
_cell.length_a   1.000
_cell.length_b   1.000
_cell.length_c   1.000
_cell.angle_alpha   90.00
_cell.angle_beta   90.00
_cell.angle_gamma   90.00
#
_symmetry.space_group_name_H-M   'P 1'
#
loop_
_entity.id
_entity.type
_entity.pdbx_description
1 polymer ?
#
loop_
_entity_poly.entity_id
_entity_poly.type
_entity_poly.pdbx_seq_one_letter_code
_entity_poly.pdbx_strand_id
1 'polypeptide(L)'
;MATELYIDGKLCDLEKKEVIAMSYGVNRLTDIESRQGFYSNTFKLPLTANNLGIFGIPTELNSSDTTRWERLECSIESDGIIQIGFAQLQSVQDTLSVVIKAGNSGFIDDLKGLSLSDINITDLDHVRDLATVNANRLNDYTDGFVYPDVDYSLLLNITNPIPFWFLFPAVFIDPILRAIVEDRGYTIAGDILTNDTYRKMLIPFCRPYLRVDDAFITENQFRSKMKGGANLFVSTFTDVGNFAAGFDNDSTDGYFDNSNAFTLGNWGGGISGTANAYYIPSIAVTQTINFTTTFTITDWNTSRSNFQIRIDGLTTDIGLAQESNQPSAIYKHQDAADANGTFTIELSATETGIPTDNIHIKFELLDSTSGFGSFNVAVASGVMFNELSDRYDGLGELDVAANLPDMKQTDFVKYLVNAFSLLIITDTFTNTVSFEFFDDLQTNTAEDWSNKVDQTEIGEIKYNEAGYLKNNIFKYKNNISDEALEGFPDYGQSIIVNPNVRNGDKVLYQSPFSASKPLAAFPNRMFIDLSDSSNSAEFALTSYSSPSNVGTVGISSTEGFSEGDTVFFKNLNATVLLDGLGLDGLKDVTIKEILSATSFTINGYSLFSAASGTVGYQKDAFKTKDPKPRIAVHNLVDEGLDASLIQIINGTTVTQASKLTFTELEFPSLLSNHGNVISYIVKAPQTVNRIMRLSPVDINQLDFTKPKWIDLYNCYFYLSFINQYKVNQVDSTEVELIKLP
;
A
#
# COMPACT_ATOMS: atom_id res chain seq x y z
N MET A 1 15.66 -40.06 -27.30
CA MET A 1 14.24 -40.39 -26.91
C MET A 1 13.34 -39.35 -27.56
N ALA A 2 12.03 -39.62 -27.66
CA ALA A 2 11.10 -38.62 -28.16
C ALA A 2 10.90 -37.56 -27.08
N THR A 3 10.79 -36.29 -27.47
CA THR A 3 10.42 -35.22 -26.57
C THR A 3 8.92 -35.36 -26.27
N GLU A 4 8.56 -35.33 -25.00
CA GLU A 4 7.19 -35.32 -24.54
C GLU A 4 6.89 -33.96 -23.90
N LEU A 5 5.78 -33.34 -24.28
CA LEU A 5 5.28 -32.10 -23.74
C LEU A 5 3.91 -32.33 -23.10
N TYR A 6 3.83 -32.05 -21.83
CA TYR A 6 2.58 -32.07 -21.09
C TYR A 6 2.13 -30.64 -20.79
N ILE A 7 0.88 -30.33 -21.05
CA ILE A 7 0.26 -29.04 -20.71
C ILE A 7 -1.05 -29.36 -19.95
N ASP A 8 -1.21 -28.78 -18.77
CA ASP A 8 -2.33 -29.07 -17.87
C ASP A 8 -2.50 -30.58 -17.62
N GLY A 9 -1.37 -31.27 -17.41
CA GLY A 9 -1.29 -32.71 -17.21
C GLY A 9 -1.64 -33.57 -18.43
N LYS A 10 -1.89 -32.98 -19.60
CA LYS A 10 -2.25 -33.69 -20.85
C LYS A 10 -1.06 -33.71 -21.81
N LEU A 11 -0.77 -34.87 -22.37
CA LEU A 11 0.28 -35.04 -23.38
C LEU A 11 -0.14 -34.32 -24.69
N CYS A 12 0.71 -33.41 -25.16
CA CYS A 12 0.50 -32.70 -26.42
C CYS A 12 0.93 -33.54 -27.62
N ASP A 13 0.22 -33.38 -28.73
CA ASP A 13 0.64 -33.91 -30.02
C ASP A 13 1.73 -32.99 -30.60
N LEU A 14 2.93 -33.53 -30.81
CA LEU A 14 4.07 -32.81 -31.41
C LEU A 14 4.30 -33.28 -32.85
N GLU A 15 4.69 -32.36 -33.73
CA GLU A 15 5.18 -32.75 -35.05
C GLU A 15 6.60 -33.30 -34.91
N LYS A 16 6.91 -34.40 -35.70
CA LYS A 16 8.21 -35.09 -35.63
C LYS A 16 9.43 -34.18 -35.93
N LYS A 17 9.22 -33.03 -36.53
CA LYS A 17 10.28 -32.07 -36.89
C LYS A 17 10.30 -30.83 -36.04
N GLU A 18 9.33 -30.68 -35.13
CA GLU A 18 9.29 -29.50 -34.27
C GLU A 18 10.41 -29.59 -33.22
N VAL A 19 11.15 -28.52 -33.08
CA VAL A 19 12.26 -28.40 -32.14
C VAL A 19 11.92 -27.40 -31.07
N ILE A 20 11.77 -27.86 -29.84
CA ILE A 20 11.63 -26.98 -28.69
C ILE A 20 13.05 -26.60 -28.24
N ALA A 21 13.39 -25.35 -28.42
CA ALA A 21 14.70 -24.82 -27.99
C ALA A 21 14.47 -23.93 -26.74
N MET A 22 15.24 -24.22 -25.70
CA MET A 22 15.16 -23.51 -24.42
C MET A 22 16.35 -22.58 -24.26
N SER A 23 16.08 -21.38 -23.81
CA SER A 23 17.12 -20.42 -23.41
C SER A 23 17.17 -20.33 -21.89
N TYR A 24 18.37 -20.27 -21.35
CA TYR A 24 18.63 -20.25 -19.91
C TYR A 24 19.42 -19.02 -19.55
N GLY A 25 18.92 -18.24 -18.59
CA GLY A 25 19.63 -17.08 -18.08
C GLY A 25 19.03 -16.64 -16.76
N VAL A 26 19.86 -16.06 -15.89
CA VAL A 26 19.39 -15.61 -14.58
C VAL A 26 19.16 -14.11 -14.61
N ASN A 27 20.16 -13.33 -14.95
CA ASN A 27 20.04 -11.88 -14.96
C ASN A 27 21.01 -11.28 -15.98
N ARG A 28 20.57 -10.34 -16.79
CA ARG A 28 21.49 -9.39 -17.42
C ARG A 28 21.80 -8.29 -16.41
N LEU A 29 23.07 -8.08 -16.12
CA LEU A 29 23.54 -7.09 -15.12
C LEU A 29 23.12 -5.65 -15.41
N THR A 30 22.69 -5.36 -16.63
CA THR A 30 22.36 -4.00 -17.09
C THR A 30 20.87 -3.74 -17.24
N ASP A 31 20.07 -4.79 -17.21
CA ASP A 31 18.65 -4.68 -17.46
C ASP A 31 17.87 -5.71 -16.64
N ILE A 32 17.38 -5.24 -15.50
CA ILE A 32 16.61 -6.05 -14.55
C ILE A 32 15.20 -6.32 -15.07
N GLU A 33 14.67 -5.47 -15.93
CA GLU A 33 13.32 -5.64 -16.50
C GLU A 33 13.31 -6.71 -17.60
N SER A 34 14.40 -6.86 -18.32
CA SER A 34 14.57 -7.93 -19.32
C SER A 34 15.13 -9.23 -18.74
N ARG A 35 15.12 -9.39 -17.41
CA ARG A 35 15.52 -10.63 -16.73
C ARG A 35 14.58 -11.75 -17.12
N GLN A 36 14.92 -12.38 -18.19
CA GLN A 36 14.23 -13.56 -18.67
C GLN A 36 14.87 -14.75 -17.97
N GLY A 37 14.08 -15.48 -17.20
CA GLY A 37 14.47 -16.77 -16.68
C GLY A 37 14.61 -17.79 -17.81
N PHE A 38 14.12 -18.98 -17.60
CA PHE A 38 14.11 -20.00 -18.64
C PHE A 38 12.89 -19.76 -19.54
N TYR A 39 13.12 -19.75 -20.86
CA TYR A 39 12.02 -19.62 -21.82
C TYR A 39 12.31 -20.38 -23.11
N SER A 40 11.25 -20.86 -23.77
CA SER A 40 11.38 -21.48 -25.08
C SER A 40 11.36 -20.46 -26.20
N ASN A 41 11.87 -20.87 -27.38
CA ASN A 41 11.44 -20.25 -28.62
C ASN A 41 9.90 -20.40 -28.77
N THR A 42 9.28 -19.61 -29.61
CA THR A 42 7.91 -19.88 -30.04
C THR A 42 7.93 -21.10 -30.93
N PHE A 43 7.28 -22.18 -30.49
CA PHE A 43 7.16 -23.43 -31.27
C PHE A 43 5.71 -23.69 -31.66
N LYS A 44 5.50 -24.65 -32.56
CA LYS A 44 4.21 -24.89 -33.19
C LYS A 44 3.62 -26.22 -32.79
N LEU A 45 2.37 -26.24 -32.37
CA LEU A 45 1.60 -27.46 -32.15
C LEU A 45 0.58 -27.61 -33.27
N PRO A 46 0.38 -28.84 -33.78
CA PRO A 46 -0.63 -29.09 -34.81
C PRO A 46 -2.06 -28.91 -34.25
N LEU A 47 -2.99 -28.50 -35.11
CA LEU A 47 -4.41 -28.32 -34.77
C LEU A 47 -5.15 -29.68 -34.62
N THR A 48 -4.69 -30.51 -33.71
CA THR A 48 -5.39 -31.76 -33.38
C THR A 48 -6.52 -31.49 -32.41
N ALA A 49 -7.51 -32.37 -32.35
CA ALA A 49 -8.59 -32.26 -31.37
C ALA A 49 -8.07 -32.25 -29.94
N ASN A 50 -6.99 -33.00 -29.67
CA ASN A 50 -6.32 -33.03 -28.38
C ASN A 50 -5.72 -31.67 -28.02
N ASN A 51 -4.86 -31.11 -28.88
CA ASN A 51 -4.20 -29.82 -28.65
C ASN A 51 -5.23 -28.66 -28.58
N LEU A 52 -6.25 -28.67 -29.41
CA LEU A 52 -7.33 -27.66 -29.34
C LEU A 52 -8.09 -27.75 -28.02
N GLY A 53 -8.34 -28.97 -27.52
CA GLY A 53 -9.03 -29.18 -26.24
C GLY A 53 -8.21 -28.75 -25.02
N ILE A 54 -6.87 -28.72 -25.12
CA ILE A 54 -5.99 -28.20 -24.05
C ILE A 54 -6.14 -26.70 -23.90
N PHE A 55 -6.25 -25.96 -25.02
CA PHE A 55 -6.33 -24.49 -25.03
C PHE A 55 -7.76 -23.94 -25.16
N GLY A 56 -8.80 -24.73 -24.83
CA GLY A 56 -10.19 -24.25 -24.83
C GLY A 56 -10.72 -23.91 -26.23
N ILE A 57 -10.33 -24.65 -27.27
CA ILE A 57 -10.72 -24.45 -28.66
C ILE A 57 -10.53 -23.01 -29.12
N PRO A 58 -9.29 -22.52 -29.15
CA PRO A 58 -8.99 -21.10 -29.40
C PRO A 58 -9.31 -20.64 -30.83
N THR A 59 -9.72 -21.53 -31.72
CA THR A 59 -10.22 -21.22 -33.06
C THR A 59 -11.64 -20.66 -33.07
N GLU A 60 -12.40 -20.84 -31.98
CA GLU A 60 -13.75 -20.32 -31.83
C GLU A 60 -13.75 -19.00 -31.07
N LEU A 61 -13.85 -17.89 -31.80
CA LEU A 61 -13.75 -16.54 -31.23
C LEU A 61 -14.90 -16.19 -30.26
N ASN A 62 -16.05 -16.82 -30.41
CA ASN A 62 -17.22 -16.60 -29.55
C ASN A 62 -17.34 -17.59 -28.37
N SER A 63 -16.34 -18.45 -28.16
CA SER A 63 -16.27 -19.32 -27.00
C SER A 63 -16.11 -18.48 -25.73
N SER A 64 -16.85 -18.84 -24.67
CA SER A 64 -16.71 -18.25 -23.34
C SER A 64 -15.54 -18.84 -22.54
N ASP A 65 -14.84 -19.82 -23.10
CA ASP A 65 -13.69 -20.45 -22.45
C ASP A 65 -12.50 -19.49 -22.38
N THR A 66 -11.98 -19.29 -21.18
CA THR A 66 -10.87 -18.37 -20.88
C THR A 66 -9.49 -19.01 -20.96
N THR A 67 -9.41 -20.35 -21.04
CA THR A 67 -8.15 -21.13 -21.01
C THR A 67 -7.10 -20.65 -22.02
N ARG A 68 -7.54 -20.12 -23.16
CA ARG A 68 -6.65 -19.58 -24.21
C ARG A 68 -5.82 -18.35 -23.80
N TRP A 69 -6.22 -17.65 -22.72
CA TRP A 69 -5.50 -16.51 -22.17
C TRP A 69 -4.75 -16.84 -20.89
N GLU A 70 -4.96 -18.05 -20.36
CA GLU A 70 -4.36 -18.49 -19.12
C GLU A 70 -2.93 -18.99 -19.34
N ARG A 71 -2.15 -18.99 -18.30
CA ARG A 71 -0.85 -19.66 -18.23
C ARG A 71 -1.09 -21.06 -17.71
N LEU A 72 -0.91 -22.06 -18.59
CA LEU A 72 -1.15 -23.46 -18.26
C LEU A 72 0.15 -24.09 -17.75
N GLU A 73 0.06 -24.82 -16.66
CA GLU A 73 1.20 -25.59 -16.17
C GLU A 73 1.70 -26.55 -17.26
N CYS A 74 3.00 -26.64 -17.42
CA CYS A 74 3.58 -27.55 -18.41
C CYS A 74 4.87 -28.20 -17.93
N SER A 75 5.15 -29.39 -18.46
CA SER A 75 6.44 -30.04 -18.34
C SER A 75 6.93 -30.53 -19.70
N ILE A 76 8.24 -30.36 -19.91
CA ILE A 76 8.96 -30.93 -21.07
C ILE A 76 9.85 -32.04 -20.55
N GLU A 77 9.70 -33.23 -21.12
CA GLU A 77 10.53 -34.38 -20.79
C GLU A 77 11.29 -34.86 -22.03
N SER A 78 12.61 -34.85 -21.97
CA SER A 78 13.46 -35.32 -23.06
C SER A 78 14.86 -35.67 -22.56
N ASP A 79 15.34 -36.86 -22.91
CA ASP A 79 16.71 -37.33 -22.62
C ASP A 79 17.17 -37.20 -21.16
N GLY A 80 16.21 -37.38 -20.22
CA GLY A 80 16.45 -37.24 -18.79
C GLY A 80 16.42 -35.79 -18.28
N ILE A 81 16.11 -34.82 -19.12
CA ILE A 81 15.79 -33.46 -18.74
C ILE A 81 14.29 -33.38 -18.47
N ILE A 82 13.92 -32.88 -17.31
CA ILE A 82 12.55 -32.49 -16.99
C ILE A 82 12.57 -31.02 -16.69
N GLN A 83 11.73 -30.27 -17.38
CA GLN A 83 11.59 -28.84 -17.14
C GLN A 83 10.13 -28.50 -16.89
N ILE A 84 9.87 -27.85 -15.78
CA ILE A 84 8.54 -27.41 -15.36
C ILE A 84 8.43 -25.91 -15.60
N GLY A 85 7.28 -25.48 -16.11
CA GLY A 85 7.01 -24.08 -16.37
C GLY A 85 5.57 -23.85 -16.75
N PHE A 86 5.31 -22.74 -17.44
CA PHE A 86 3.99 -22.36 -17.91
C PHE A 86 3.97 -22.19 -19.43
N ALA A 87 3.02 -22.85 -20.09
CA ALA A 87 2.76 -22.67 -21.52
C ALA A 87 1.75 -21.55 -21.73
N GLN A 88 2.03 -20.69 -22.68
CA GLN A 88 1.16 -19.59 -23.07
C GLN A 88 0.92 -19.60 -24.57
N LEU A 89 -0.35 -19.61 -24.97
CA LEU A 89 -0.75 -19.49 -26.36
C LEU A 89 -0.51 -18.06 -26.87
N GLN A 90 0.21 -17.91 -27.98
CA GLN A 90 0.52 -16.61 -28.59
C GLN A 90 -0.40 -16.28 -29.76
N SER A 91 -0.62 -17.26 -30.62
CA SER A 91 -1.45 -17.09 -31.82
C SER A 91 -1.94 -18.42 -32.35
N VAL A 92 -3.00 -18.39 -33.13
CA VAL A 92 -3.56 -19.53 -33.84
C VAL A 92 -3.69 -19.14 -35.32
N GLN A 93 -3.12 -20.01 -36.18
CA GLN A 93 -3.27 -19.96 -37.63
C GLN A 93 -3.52 -21.38 -38.15
N ASP A 94 -2.61 -21.91 -38.94
CA ASP A 94 -2.59 -23.32 -39.33
C ASP A 94 -2.04 -24.23 -38.23
N THR A 95 -1.47 -23.62 -37.19
CA THR A 95 -0.90 -24.25 -35.98
C THR A 95 -1.15 -23.37 -34.76
N LEU A 96 -1.06 -23.95 -33.58
CA LEU A 96 -1.01 -23.21 -32.31
C LEU A 96 0.45 -22.76 -32.07
N SER A 97 0.69 -21.47 -31.97
CA SER A 97 1.98 -20.91 -31.58
C SER A 97 2.06 -20.77 -30.08
N VAL A 98 2.97 -21.51 -29.44
CA VAL A 98 3.08 -21.59 -27.98
C VAL A 98 4.50 -21.18 -27.55
N VAL A 99 4.60 -20.51 -26.42
CA VAL A 99 5.84 -20.21 -25.72
C VAL A 99 5.77 -20.80 -24.31
N ILE A 100 6.89 -21.33 -23.83
CA ILE A 100 7.02 -21.81 -22.46
C ILE A 100 7.93 -20.84 -21.69
N LYS A 101 7.51 -20.50 -20.50
CA LYS A 101 8.27 -19.69 -19.55
C LYS A 101 8.46 -20.48 -18.26
N ALA A 102 9.66 -20.43 -17.68
CA ALA A 102 9.98 -21.15 -16.46
C ALA A 102 10.97 -20.35 -15.60
N GLY A 103 11.16 -20.79 -14.36
CA GLY A 103 12.08 -20.19 -13.43
C GLY A 103 11.74 -18.73 -13.13
N ASN A 104 12.75 -17.86 -13.10
CA ASN A 104 12.61 -16.45 -12.72
C ASN A 104 11.55 -15.69 -13.51
N SER A 105 11.30 -16.05 -14.77
CA SER A 105 10.28 -15.37 -15.57
C SER A 105 8.87 -15.65 -15.06
N GLY A 106 8.62 -16.83 -14.50
CA GLY A 106 7.36 -17.15 -13.81
C GLY A 106 7.15 -16.28 -12.60
N PHE A 107 8.09 -16.30 -11.66
CA PHE A 107 8.04 -15.50 -10.43
C PHE A 107 7.88 -14.00 -10.70
N ILE A 108 8.71 -13.42 -11.58
CA ILE A 108 8.62 -11.97 -11.88
C ILE A 108 7.30 -11.62 -12.59
N ASP A 109 6.79 -12.50 -13.45
CA ASP A 109 5.47 -12.29 -14.09
C ASP A 109 4.32 -12.34 -13.06
N ASP A 110 4.44 -13.14 -11.99
CA ASP A 110 3.46 -13.24 -10.91
C ASP A 110 3.41 -11.97 -10.04
N LEU A 111 4.48 -11.19 -10.01
CA LEU A 111 4.54 -9.92 -9.28
C LEU A 111 3.99 -8.73 -10.08
N LYS A 112 3.76 -8.87 -11.40
CA LYS A 112 3.36 -7.75 -12.25
C LYS A 112 1.98 -7.22 -11.87
N GLY A 113 1.91 -5.92 -11.68
CA GLY A 113 0.66 -5.20 -11.38
C GLY A 113 0.33 -5.15 -9.88
N LEU A 114 1.05 -5.88 -9.04
CA LEU A 114 0.83 -5.92 -7.59
C LEU A 114 1.61 -4.80 -6.88
N SER A 115 0.98 -4.24 -5.85
CA SER A 115 1.58 -3.24 -4.95
C SER A 115 2.05 -3.88 -3.64
N LEU A 116 2.80 -3.13 -2.84
CA LEU A 116 3.19 -3.59 -1.50
C LEU A 116 2.00 -3.74 -0.56
N SER A 117 0.92 -3.00 -0.78
CA SER A 117 -0.32 -3.15 0.02
C SER A 117 -1.06 -4.47 -0.25
N ASP A 118 -0.71 -5.19 -1.33
CA ASP A 118 -1.38 -6.46 -1.69
C ASP A 118 -0.73 -7.70 -1.04
N ILE A 119 0.30 -7.52 -0.18
CA ILE A 119 0.96 -8.63 0.52
C ILE A 119 0.20 -9.04 1.77
N ASN A 120 0.28 -10.32 2.12
CA ASN A 120 -0.30 -10.84 3.35
C ASN A 120 0.71 -10.82 4.50
N ILE A 121 0.63 -9.79 5.34
CA ILE A 121 1.38 -9.64 6.59
C ILE A 121 0.43 -9.38 7.77
N THR A 122 -0.75 -9.94 7.73
CA THR A 122 -1.79 -9.76 8.76
C THR A 122 -1.35 -10.17 10.17
N ASP A 123 -0.32 -11.01 10.29
CA ASP A 123 0.29 -11.33 11.59
C ASP A 123 0.93 -10.10 12.27
N LEU A 124 1.16 -9.02 11.53
CA LEU A 124 1.69 -7.76 12.04
C LEU A 124 0.59 -6.74 12.39
N ASP A 125 -0.67 -7.03 12.06
CA ASP A 125 -1.80 -6.15 12.35
C ASP A 125 -2.03 -6.08 13.86
N HIS A 126 -2.34 -4.89 14.34
CA HIS A 126 -2.49 -4.68 15.77
C HIS A 126 -3.30 -3.44 16.12
N VAL A 127 -3.85 -3.40 17.30
CA VAL A 127 -4.49 -2.19 17.86
C VAL A 127 -3.40 -1.16 18.19
N ARG A 128 -3.53 0.05 17.65
CA ARG A 128 -2.58 1.14 17.88
C ARG A 128 -2.99 1.98 19.08
N ASP A 129 -2.70 1.51 20.27
CA ASP A 129 -2.86 2.23 21.51
C ASP A 129 -1.52 2.53 22.21
N LEU A 130 -1.56 3.29 23.30
CA LEU A 130 -0.36 3.65 24.04
C LEU A 130 0.42 2.43 24.55
N ALA A 131 -0.28 1.39 25.02
CA ALA A 131 0.34 0.19 25.55
C ALA A 131 1.08 -0.60 24.47
N THR A 132 0.43 -0.76 23.33
CA THR A 132 0.97 -1.45 22.16
C THR A 132 2.16 -0.69 21.56
N VAL A 133 2.06 0.63 21.41
CA VAL A 133 3.17 1.45 20.91
C VAL A 133 4.37 1.35 21.86
N ASN A 134 4.16 1.47 23.17
CA ASN A 134 5.24 1.34 24.13
C ASN A 134 5.88 -0.06 24.17
N ALA A 135 5.07 -1.11 24.04
CA ALA A 135 5.57 -2.48 24.01
C ALA A 135 6.45 -2.74 22.78
N ASN A 136 6.07 -2.19 21.61
CA ASN A 136 6.72 -2.49 20.34
C ASN A 136 7.77 -1.45 19.90
N ARG A 137 8.13 -0.49 20.75
CA ARG A 137 9.22 0.46 20.47
C ARG A 137 10.61 -0.15 20.47
N LEU A 138 10.78 -1.24 21.17
CA LEU A 138 12.08 -1.93 21.34
C LEU A 138 12.12 -3.24 20.56
N ASN A 139 11.17 -3.46 19.65
CA ASN A 139 11.17 -4.59 18.75
C ASN A 139 12.43 -4.60 17.89
N ASP A 140 12.93 -5.78 17.59
CA ASP A 140 13.99 -6.00 16.63
C ASP A 140 13.44 -6.61 15.32
N TYR A 141 14.33 -6.97 14.40
CA TYR A 141 13.94 -7.51 13.10
C TYR A 141 13.15 -8.83 13.18
N THR A 142 13.22 -9.56 14.30
CA THR A 142 12.50 -10.83 14.49
C THR A 142 11.02 -10.62 14.79
N ASP A 143 10.65 -9.42 15.25
CA ASP A 143 9.27 -9.04 15.56
C ASP A 143 8.48 -8.54 14.34
N GLY A 144 9.17 -8.28 13.23
CA GLY A 144 8.58 -7.87 11.96
C GLY A 144 8.27 -6.38 11.83
N PHE A 145 7.96 -5.68 12.90
CA PHE A 145 7.72 -4.23 12.91
C PHE A 145 8.21 -3.58 14.20
N VAL A 146 8.36 -2.26 14.17
CA VAL A 146 8.79 -1.45 15.30
C VAL A 146 8.16 -0.04 15.21
N TYR A 147 8.06 0.66 16.34
CA TYR A 147 7.74 2.09 16.38
C TYR A 147 9.02 2.91 16.57
N PRO A 148 9.74 3.24 15.48
CA PRO A 148 11.05 3.90 15.57
C PRO A 148 10.91 5.40 15.82
N ASP A 149 12.02 6.01 16.23
CA ASP A 149 12.13 7.45 16.42
C ASP A 149 12.27 8.19 15.10
N VAL A 150 11.15 8.35 14.38
CA VAL A 150 11.04 9.17 13.18
C VAL A 150 10.39 10.50 13.52
N ASP A 151 10.99 11.60 13.09
CA ASP A 151 10.39 12.92 13.19
C ASP A 151 9.56 13.23 11.94
N TYR A 152 8.26 13.34 12.12
CA TYR A 152 7.32 13.63 11.05
C TYR A 152 7.00 15.12 10.91
N SER A 153 8.00 15.98 11.05
CA SER A 153 7.92 17.45 10.96
C SER A 153 7.07 18.16 12.02
N LEU A 154 6.62 17.44 13.02
CA LEU A 154 5.71 17.97 14.02
C LEU A 154 6.41 18.34 15.35
N LEU A 155 7.69 17.99 15.52
CA LEU A 155 8.39 18.02 16.80
C LEU A 155 9.83 18.55 16.69
N LEU A 156 10.06 19.63 16.00
CA LEU A 156 11.39 20.26 15.95
C LEU A 156 11.95 20.73 17.30
N ASN A 157 11.20 20.54 18.40
CA ASN A 157 11.64 20.88 19.75
C ASN A 157 11.85 19.64 20.61
N ILE A 158 13.10 19.22 20.75
CA ILE A 158 13.58 18.00 21.42
C ILE A 158 13.31 17.92 22.92
N THR A 159 12.89 18.99 23.53
CA THR A 159 12.70 19.06 24.99
C THR A 159 11.34 18.50 25.44
N ASN A 160 10.43 18.25 24.52
CA ASN A 160 9.10 17.76 24.84
C ASN A 160 8.96 16.25 24.56
N PRO A 161 8.23 15.51 25.40
CA PRO A 161 7.92 14.11 25.15
C PRO A 161 7.18 13.96 23.83
N ILE A 162 7.50 12.93 23.05
CA ILE A 162 6.79 12.62 21.82
C ILE A 162 5.49 11.91 22.20
N PRO A 163 4.32 12.48 21.85
CA PRO A 163 3.06 11.79 22.05
C PRO A 163 3.00 10.52 21.20
N PHE A 164 2.39 9.44 21.69
CA PHE A 164 2.40 8.14 21.04
C PHE A 164 1.73 8.17 19.64
N TRP A 165 0.78 9.06 19.42
CA TRP A 165 0.09 9.20 18.12
C TRP A 165 0.97 9.78 17.00
N PHE A 166 2.17 10.31 17.33
CA PHE A 166 3.21 10.68 16.34
C PHE A 166 4.20 9.58 16.05
N LEU A 167 4.15 8.49 16.79
CA LEU A 167 4.91 7.31 16.48
C LEU A 167 4.09 6.44 15.52
N PHE A 168 4.62 6.25 14.34
CA PHE A 168 4.03 5.40 13.33
C PHE A 168 4.82 4.10 13.21
N PRO A 169 4.17 2.97 12.87
CA PRO A 169 4.86 1.72 12.70
C PRO A 169 5.78 1.77 11.48
N ALA A 170 6.93 1.14 11.59
CA ALA A 170 7.83 0.85 10.50
C ALA A 170 7.97 -0.66 10.36
N VAL A 171 7.97 -1.17 9.15
CA VAL A 171 8.02 -2.61 8.86
C VAL A 171 9.42 -2.98 8.41
N PHE A 172 9.98 -4.05 8.99
CA PHE A 172 11.23 -4.59 8.51
C PHE A 172 11.06 -5.20 7.12
N ILE A 173 12.12 -5.18 6.32
CA ILE A 173 12.01 -5.62 4.92
C ILE A 173 11.93 -7.14 4.76
N ASP A 174 12.41 -7.92 5.73
CA ASP A 174 12.38 -9.38 5.67
C ASP A 174 10.95 -9.94 5.62
N PRO A 175 10.00 -9.56 6.50
CA PRO A 175 8.60 -9.98 6.36
C PRO A 175 7.98 -9.54 5.04
N ILE A 176 8.31 -8.35 4.52
CA ILE A 176 7.79 -7.88 3.24
C ILE A 176 8.27 -8.78 2.09
N LEU A 177 9.59 -9.07 2.03
CA LEU A 177 10.14 -9.92 0.98
C LEU A 177 9.60 -11.35 1.08
N ARG A 178 9.48 -11.90 2.30
CA ARG A 178 8.87 -13.21 2.52
C ARG A 178 7.45 -13.26 2.01
N ALA A 179 6.60 -12.32 2.40
CA ALA A 179 5.22 -12.25 1.93
C ALA A 179 5.13 -12.14 0.40
N ILE A 180 5.94 -11.28 -0.24
CA ILE A 180 6.01 -11.18 -1.70
C ILE A 180 6.27 -12.55 -2.37
N VAL A 181 7.14 -13.37 -1.79
CA VAL A 181 7.51 -14.68 -2.33
C VAL A 181 6.46 -15.74 -1.98
N GLU A 182 6.06 -15.81 -0.70
CA GLU A 182 5.21 -16.86 -0.15
C GLU A 182 3.76 -16.73 -0.59
N ASP A 183 3.22 -15.52 -0.76
CA ASP A 183 1.88 -15.28 -1.30
C ASP A 183 1.71 -15.79 -2.74
N ARG A 184 2.81 -16.00 -3.44
CA ARG A 184 2.83 -16.58 -4.81
C ARG A 184 3.08 -18.08 -4.81
N GLY A 185 3.11 -18.73 -3.64
CA GLY A 185 3.31 -20.17 -3.50
C GLY A 185 4.76 -20.63 -3.62
N TYR A 186 5.73 -19.70 -3.51
CA TYR A 186 7.15 -20.03 -3.50
C TYR A 186 7.69 -20.05 -2.06
N THR A 187 8.75 -20.81 -1.87
CA THR A 187 9.56 -20.78 -0.64
C THR A 187 10.75 -19.83 -0.86
N ILE A 188 11.06 -18.99 0.12
CA ILE A 188 12.21 -18.10 0.04
C ILE A 188 13.47 -18.75 0.58
N ALA A 189 14.61 -18.52 -0.08
CA ALA A 189 15.94 -18.98 0.33
C ALA A 189 17.02 -17.95 -0.06
N GLY A 190 18.27 -18.25 0.28
CA GLY A 190 19.45 -17.50 -0.16
C GLY A 190 20.17 -16.77 0.96
N ASP A 191 21.43 -16.40 0.66
CA ASP A 191 22.36 -15.83 1.64
C ASP A 191 21.96 -14.44 2.11
N ILE A 192 21.12 -13.71 1.36
CA ILE A 192 20.57 -12.41 1.77
C ILE A 192 19.86 -12.50 3.12
N LEU A 193 19.16 -13.60 3.40
CA LEU A 193 18.39 -13.81 4.63
C LEU A 193 19.26 -13.85 5.88
N THR A 194 20.57 -14.05 5.73
CA THR A 194 21.54 -14.05 6.83
C THR A 194 22.30 -12.74 6.97
N ASN A 195 22.13 -11.82 6.01
CA ASN A 195 22.85 -10.55 6.01
C ASN A 195 22.34 -9.60 7.10
N ASP A 196 23.25 -9.10 7.93
CA ASP A 196 22.92 -8.28 9.10
C ASP A 196 22.30 -6.93 8.73
N THR A 197 22.79 -6.28 7.67
CA THR A 197 22.23 -5.02 7.18
C THR A 197 20.81 -5.23 6.65
N TYR A 198 20.60 -6.26 5.82
CA TYR A 198 19.29 -6.60 5.29
C TYR A 198 18.26 -6.84 6.39
N ARG A 199 18.58 -7.67 7.38
CA ARG A 199 17.65 -8.01 8.48
C ARG A 199 17.17 -6.79 9.24
N LYS A 200 18.09 -5.82 9.45
CA LYS A 200 17.82 -4.59 10.20
C LYS A 200 17.22 -3.46 9.37
N MET A 201 17.09 -3.66 8.07
CA MET A 201 16.46 -2.65 7.22
C MET A 201 14.94 -2.59 7.49
N LEU A 202 14.42 -1.38 7.52
CA LEU A 202 12.98 -1.14 7.66
C LEU A 202 12.50 -0.02 6.74
N ILE A 203 11.22 -0.07 6.44
CA ILE A 203 10.49 0.99 5.75
C ILE A 203 9.64 1.72 6.81
N PRO A 204 9.93 3.00 7.10
CA PRO A 204 9.10 3.80 7.99
C PRO A 204 7.79 4.13 7.32
N PHE A 205 6.81 4.55 8.09
CA PHE A 205 5.57 5.08 7.55
C PHE A 205 5.86 6.28 6.63
N CYS A 206 5.37 6.21 5.39
CA CYS A 206 5.61 7.20 4.34
C CYS A 206 4.33 7.57 3.59
N ARG A 207 3.22 7.66 4.30
CA ARG A 207 1.94 8.14 3.77
C ARG A 207 1.48 9.38 4.51
N PRO A 208 0.58 10.17 3.94
CA PRO A 208 0.05 11.37 4.60
C PRO A 208 -0.69 11.03 5.91
N TYR A 209 -1.39 9.92 5.97
CA TYR A 209 -2.13 9.43 7.13
C TYR A 209 -2.21 7.91 7.11
N LEU A 210 -2.48 7.33 8.27
CA LEU A 210 -2.75 5.89 8.38
C LEU A 210 -4.09 5.56 7.72
N ARG A 211 -4.12 4.46 6.99
CA ARG A 211 -5.29 3.99 6.25
C ARG A 211 -5.85 2.70 6.81
N VAL A 212 -7.12 2.51 6.55
CA VAL A 212 -7.75 1.19 6.58
C VAL A 212 -7.67 0.55 5.19
N ASP A 213 -7.74 -0.78 5.12
CA ASP A 213 -7.73 -1.53 3.88
C ASP A 213 -8.98 -1.24 3.01
N ASP A 214 -8.82 -1.27 1.70
CA ASP A 214 -9.93 -1.14 0.73
C ASP A 214 -10.93 -2.31 0.84
N ALA A 215 -10.46 -3.52 1.19
CA ALA A 215 -11.33 -4.66 1.47
C ALA A 215 -12.20 -4.40 2.69
N PHE A 216 -11.61 -3.87 3.78
CA PHE A 216 -12.34 -3.46 4.97
C PHE A 216 -13.43 -2.42 4.66
N ILE A 217 -13.11 -1.40 3.84
CA ILE A 217 -14.10 -0.40 3.41
C ILE A 217 -15.23 -1.09 2.66
N THR A 218 -14.90 -1.96 1.70
CA THR A 218 -15.88 -2.67 0.87
C THR A 218 -16.77 -3.58 1.71
N GLU A 219 -16.21 -4.32 2.66
CA GLU A 219 -16.94 -5.25 3.53
C GLU A 219 -17.90 -4.56 4.48
N ASN A 220 -17.65 -3.29 4.82
CA ASN A 220 -18.42 -2.53 5.79
C ASN A 220 -19.35 -1.50 5.17
N GLN A 221 -19.46 -1.47 3.84
CA GLN A 221 -20.39 -0.60 3.13
C GLN A 221 -21.81 -1.19 3.08
N PHE A 222 -22.79 -0.28 3.14
CA PHE A 222 -24.17 -0.60 2.80
C PHE A 222 -24.81 0.48 1.92
N ARG A 223 -25.81 0.08 1.18
CA ARG A 223 -26.73 0.96 0.44
C ARG A 223 -28.11 0.35 0.42
N SER A 224 -29.06 0.97 1.08
CA SER A 224 -30.41 0.47 1.25
C SER A 224 -31.46 1.43 0.70
N LYS A 225 -32.50 0.86 0.08
CA LYS A 225 -33.62 1.59 -0.51
C LYS A 225 -34.83 1.55 0.42
N MET A 226 -35.53 2.67 0.55
CA MET A 226 -36.82 2.68 1.24
C MET A 226 -37.83 1.74 0.57
N LYS A 227 -38.48 0.90 1.38
CA LYS A 227 -39.58 0.02 0.91
C LYS A 227 -40.84 0.85 0.60
N GLY A 228 -41.11 1.00 -0.69
CA GLY A 228 -42.34 1.55 -1.22
C GLY A 228 -42.58 3.02 -0.93
N GLY A 229 -43.43 3.64 -1.68
CA GLY A 229 -43.96 4.98 -1.35
C GLY A 229 -44.92 4.89 -0.16
N ALA A 230 -44.70 5.71 0.84
CA ALA A 230 -45.61 5.81 1.98
C ALA A 230 -46.31 7.15 1.96
N ASN A 231 -47.63 7.12 2.18
CA ASN A 231 -48.41 8.32 2.44
C ASN A 231 -48.59 8.45 3.96
N LEU A 232 -47.97 9.45 4.54
CA LEU A 232 -48.16 9.83 5.91
C LEU A 232 -49.36 10.80 5.96
N PHE A 233 -50.51 10.31 6.37
CA PHE A 233 -51.68 11.16 6.58
C PHE A 233 -51.79 11.53 8.04
N VAL A 234 -51.67 12.81 8.32
CA VAL A 234 -51.78 13.33 9.68
C VAL A 234 -53.13 13.99 9.85
N SER A 235 -54.10 13.29 10.51
CA SER A 235 -55.48 13.76 10.61
C SER A 235 -55.91 14.27 11.98
N THR A 236 -55.22 13.91 13.06
CA THR A 236 -55.50 14.40 14.42
C THR A 236 -54.29 14.30 15.34
N PHE A 237 -53.98 15.37 16.01
CA PHE A 237 -52.81 15.52 16.89
C PHE A 237 -53.13 15.17 18.33
N THR A 238 -53.27 13.91 18.65
CA THR A 238 -53.26 13.47 20.04
C THR A 238 -51.98 12.75 20.43
N ASP A 239 -51.19 12.35 19.43
CA ASP A 239 -49.88 11.74 19.66
C ASP A 239 -48.85 12.26 18.65
N VAL A 240 -47.75 12.78 19.14
CA VAL A 240 -46.55 13.12 18.36
C VAL A 240 -45.98 11.79 17.83
N GLY A 241 -46.36 11.43 16.61
CA GLY A 241 -45.94 10.16 16.02
C GLY A 241 -44.58 10.27 15.36
N ASN A 242 -43.65 9.51 15.84
CA ASN A 242 -42.36 9.29 15.18
C ASN A 242 -42.46 8.05 14.27
N PHE A 243 -42.05 8.18 13.01
CA PHE A 243 -42.10 7.10 12.05
C PHE A 243 -40.66 6.77 11.64
N ALA A 244 -40.29 5.50 11.65
CA ALA A 244 -39.05 5.03 11.05
C ALA A 244 -39.32 4.49 9.66
N ALA A 245 -38.44 4.79 8.73
CA ALA A 245 -38.49 4.24 7.38
C ALA A 245 -38.10 2.74 7.38
N GLY A 246 -38.85 1.94 6.63
CA GLY A 246 -38.43 0.57 6.30
C GLY A 246 -37.50 0.57 5.07
N PHE A 247 -36.50 -0.29 5.06
CA PHE A 247 -35.51 -0.38 4.00
C PHE A 247 -35.40 -1.80 3.43
N ASP A 248 -34.85 -1.90 2.23
CA ASP A 248 -34.61 -3.13 1.50
C ASP A 248 -33.25 -3.11 0.79
N ASN A 249 -32.57 -4.27 0.72
CA ASN A 249 -31.30 -4.46 0.07
C ASN A 249 -31.46 -5.41 -1.13
N ASP A 250 -32.24 -5.02 -2.13
CA ASP A 250 -32.35 -5.81 -3.35
C ASP A 250 -31.12 -5.62 -4.22
N SER A 251 -30.25 -6.65 -4.26
CA SER A 251 -28.99 -6.63 -4.99
C SER A 251 -29.16 -6.50 -6.49
N THR A 252 -30.34 -6.79 -7.05
CA THR A 252 -30.61 -6.63 -8.49
C THR A 252 -30.68 -5.19 -8.92
N ASP A 253 -31.00 -4.29 -8.00
CA ASP A 253 -31.11 -2.83 -8.23
C ASP A 253 -29.87 -2.06 -7.73
N GLY A 254 -28.78 -2.73 -7.36
CA GLY A 254 -27.57 -2.11 -6.84
C GLY A 254 -27.64 -1.68 -5.37
N TYR A 255 -28.52 -2.31 -4.59
CA TYR A 255 -28.61 -2.16 -3.15
C TYR A 255 -27.95 -3.36 -2.46
N PHE A 256 -27.20 -3.10 -1.38
CA PHE A 256 -26.41 -4.12 -0.71
C PHE A 256 -26.17 -3.78 0.76
N ASP A 257 -25.81 -4.78 1.53
CA ASP A 257 -25.31 -4.66 2.91
C ASP A 257 -24.20 -5.68 3.11
N ASN A 258 -22.98 -5.27 2.86
CA ASN A 258 -21.82 -6.15 2.94
C ASN A 258 -21.45 -6.49 4.40
N SER A 259 -21.68 -5.54 5.32
CA SER A 259 -21.38 -5.73 6.74
C SER A 259 -22.42 -6.59 7.48
N ASN A 260 -23.58 -6.84 6.85
CA ASN A 260 -24.74 -7.45 7.48
C ASN A 260 -25.18 -6.76 8.80
N ALA A 261 -24.85 -5.49 8.92
CA ALA A 261 -25.12 -4.66 10.09
C ALA A 261 -26.41 -3.86 9.96
N PHE A 262 -27.04 -3.90 8.79
CA PHE A 262 -28.30 -3.20 8.52
C PHE A 262 -29.50 -4.14 8.72
N THR A 263 -30.32 -3.87 9.69
CA THR A 263 -31.56 -4.63 9.91
C THR A 263 -32.64 -4.13 8.98
N LEU A 264 -33.06 -4.98 8.06
CA LEU A 264 -34.16 -4.71 7.14
C LEU A 264 -35.50 -4.69 7.87
N GLY A 265 -36.36 -3.75 7.56
CA GLY A 265 -37.67 -3.65 8.17
C GLY A 265 -38.75 -3.23 7.18
N ASN A 266 -40.00 -3.41 7.58
CA ASN A 266 -41.13 -2.93 6.82
C ASN A 266 -41.52 -1.54 7.28
N TRP A 267 -41.95 -0.71 6.34
CA TRP A 267 -42.59 0.55 6.67
C TRP A 267 -43.86 0.30 7.48
N GLY A 268 -43.85 0.67 8.74
CA GLY A 268 -45.01 0.53 9.65
C GLY A 268 -45.79 1.81 9.70
N GLY A 269 -46.92 1.88 9.04
CA GLY A 269 -47.89 3.01 9.12
C GLY A 269 -48.63 3.05 10.44
N GLY A 270 -47.95 3.14 11.58
CA GLY A 270 -48.58 3.18 12.89
C GLY A 270 -47.84 4.08 13.86
N ILE A 271 -48.57 4.82 14.66
CA ILE A 271 -48.12 5.85 15.62
C ILE A 271 -47.29 5.28 16.78
N SER A 272 -47.03 3.99 16.83
CA SER A 272 -46.34 3.35 17.95
C SER A 272 -45.12 2.55 17.49
N GLY A 273 -44.02 3.19 17.45
CA GLY A 273 -42.76 2.97 18.03
C GLY A 273 -42.00 1.66 17.84
N THR A 274 -41.97 1.01 16.70
CA THR A 274 -40.83 0.12 16.41
C THR A 274 -40.12 0.63 15.18
N ALA A 275 -38.90 1.09 15.36
CA ALA A 275 -37.97 1.31 14.25
C ALA A 275 -37.88 0.00 13.46
N ASN A 276 -38.36 0.02 12.23
CA ASN A 276 -38.52 -1.21 11.47
C ASN A 276 -37.25 -1.49 10.59
N ALA A 277 -36.36 -0.53 10.48
CA ALA A 277 -35.06 -0.72 9.85
C ALA A 277 -34.05 0.21 10.51
N TYR A 278 -32.91 -0.33 10.84
CA TYR A 278 -31.83 0.40 11.48
C TYR A 278 -30.47 -0.18 11.11
N TYR A 279 -29.48 0.66 11.20
CA TYR A 279 -28.09 0.30 11.00
C TYR A 279 -27.36 0.32 12.35
N ILE A 280 -26.65 -0.76 12.64
CA ILE A 280 -25.73 -0.83 13.79
C ILE A 280 -24.36 -1.11 13.21
N PRO A 281 -23.42 -0.16 13.21
CA PRO A 281 -22.04 -0.43 12.84
C PRO A 281 -21.48 -1.54 13.72
N SER A 282 -20.95 -2.57 13.11
CA SER A 282 -20.30 -3.67 13.84
C SER A 282 -18.89 -3.30 14.30
N ILE A 283 -18.35 -2.23 13.75
CA ILE A 283 -16.99 -1.74 13.96
C ILE A 283 -16.99 -0.25 14.26
N ALA A 284 -16.05 0.14 15.10
CA ALA A 284 -15.84 1.52 15.48
C ALA A 284 -14.95 2.22 14.44
N VAL A 285 -15.55 2.81 13.41
CA VAL A 285 -14.86 3.62 12.40
C VAL A 285 -15.62 4.90 12.14
N THR A 286 -14.91 5.92 11.74
CA THR A 286 -15.54 7.15 11.28
C THR A 286 -16.22 6.91 9.94
N GLN A 287 -17.51 7.13 9.88
CA GLN A 287 -18.33 6.97 8.69
C GLN A 287 -19.31 8.11 8.54
N THR A 288 -19.67 8.43 7.31
CA THR A 288 -20.74 9.38 7.02
C THR A 288 -21.98 8.63 6.58
N ILE A 289 -23.07 8.79 7.32
CA ILE A 289 -24.38 8.24 6.98
C ILE A 289 -25.11 9.26 6.14
N ASN A 290 -25.47 8.87 4.94
CA ASN A 290 -26.19 9.71 3.98
C ASN A 290 -27.59 9.17 3.77
N PHE A 291 -28.57 10.08 3.70
CA PHE A 291 -29.95 9.76 3.33
C PHE A 291 -30.47 10.76 2.32
N THR A 292 -30.84 10.27 1.15
CA THR A 292 -31.48 11.08 0.11
C THR A 292 -32.90 10.63 -0.07
N THR A 293 -33.85 11.55 -0.06
CA THR A 293 -35.28 11.24 -0.26
C THR A 293 -36.00 12.31 -1.05
N THR A 294 -37.00 11.86 -1.82
CA THR A 294 -37.95 12.74 -2.49
C THR A 294 -39.33 12.50 -1.92
N PHE A 295 -39.96 13.57 -1.48
CA PHE A 295 -41.31 13.54 -0.90
C PHE A 295 -42.17 14.71 -1.37
N THR A 296 -43.48 14.56 -1.31
CA THR A 296 -44.47 15.58 -1.68
C THR A 296 -45.33 15.92 -0.46
N ILE A 297 -45.44 17.19 -0.15
CA ILE A 297 -46.33 17.69 0.87
C ILE A 297 -47.55 18.31 0.21
N THR A 298 -48.77 17.96 0.68
CA THR A 298 -50.03 18.55 0.27
C THR A 298 -50.84 18.97 1.51
N ASP A 299 -51.66 20.00 1.36
CA ASP A 299 -52.52 20.56 2.39
C ASP A 299 -51.73 21.13 3.62
N TRP A 300 -50.50 21.61 3.39
CA TRP A 300 -49.68 22.22 4.41
C TRP A 300 -50.31 23.49 4.97
N ASN A 301 -50.37 23.57 6.28
CA ASN A 301 -50.91 24.74 6.99
C ASN A 301 -49.79 25.43 7.77
N THR A 302 -49.30 26.54 7.23
CA THR A 302 -48.17 27.31 7.77
C THR A 302 -48.36 27.87 9.16
N SER A 303 -49.59 27.91 9.65
CA SER A 303 -49.86 28.57 10.93
C SER A 303 -49.48 27.72 12.16
N ARG A 304 -49.25 26.42 12.00
CA ARG A 304 -49.23 25.50 13.11
C ARG A 304 -48.57 24.13 12.93
N SER A 305 -47.77 23.94 11.90
CA SER A 305 -47.14 22.63 11.65
C SER A 305 -45.66 22.75 11.51
N ASN A 306 -44.92 21.95 12.25
CA ASN A 306 -43.47 21.75 12.11
C ASN A 306 -43.22 20.27 11.84
N PHE A 307 -42.74 19.97 10.66
CA PHE A 307 -42.36 18.61 10.25
C PHE A 307 -40.86 18.55 10.05
N GLN A 308 -40.21 17.47 10.51
CA GLN A 308 -38.80 17.24 10.27
C GLN A 308 -38.53 15.81 9.85
N ILE A 309 -37.45 15.66 9.09
CA ILE A 309 -36.82 14.38 8.74
C ILE A 309 -35.41 14.42 9.29
N ARG A 310 -35.01 13.41 10.04
CA ARG A 310 -33.65 13.36 10.62
C ARG A 310 -33.04 11.96 10.62
N ILE A 311 -31.71 11.91 10.62
CA ILE A 311 -30.96 10.75 11.00
C ILE A 311 -30.88 10.71 12.52
N ASP A 312 -31.44 9.68 13.15
CA ASP A 312 -31.53 9.50 14.60
C ASP A 312 -30.67 8.34 15.08
N GLY A 313 -30.31 8.31 16.35
CA GLY A 313 -29.49 7.26 16.94
C GLY A 313 -27.95 7.48 16.84
N LEU A 314 -27.52 8.68 16.42
CA LEU A 314 -26.12 9.04 16.38
C LEU A 314 -25.56 9.30 17.78
N THR A 315 -24.28 8.99 18.03
CA THR A 315 -23.61 9.30 19.31
C THR A 315 -23.42 10.78 19.52
N THR A 316 -23.28 11.54 18.43
CA THR A 316 -23.23 12.99 18.47
C THR A 316 -24.61 13.55 18.17
N ASP A 317 -25.26 14.11 19.18
CA ASP A 317 -26.58 14.82 19.04
C ASP A 317 -26.31 16.14 18.28
N ILE A 318 -26.32 16.05 16.95
CA ILE A 318 -26.11 17.21 16.08
C ILE A 318 -27.46 17.90 15.89
N GLY A 319 -27.81 18.75 16.84
CA GLY A 319 -29.06 19.53 16.87
C GLY A 319 -29.08 20.74 15.93
N LEU A 320 -28.51 20.69 14.72
CA LEU A 320 -28.53 21.80 13.78
C LEU A 320 -29.50 21.55 12.64
N ALA A 321 -30.46 22.46 12.51
CA ALA A 321 -31.38 22.51 11.38
C ALA A 321 -30.67 23.02 10.13
N GLN A 322 -30.98 22.45 8.98
CA GLN A 322 -30.48 22.89 7.70
C GLN A 322 -30.89 24.33 7.39
N GLU A 323 -29.94 25.27 7.34
CA GLU A 323 -30.11 26.55 6.68
C GLU A 323 -29.33 26.46 5.33
N SER A 324 -30.09 26.53 4.25
CA SER A 324 -29.69 26.59 2.83
C SER A 324 -28.28 26.16 2.44
N ASN A 325 -28.18 25.01 1.74
CA ASN A 325 -27.04 24.51 0.95
C ASN A 325 -25.92 23.75 1.67
N GLN A 326 -26.09 23.32 2.90
CA GLN A 326 -25.17 22.35 3.54
C GLN A 326 -25.96 21.09 3.94
N PRO A 327 -25.48 19.88 3.67
CA PRO A 327 -26.10 18.67 4.18
C PRO A 327 -26.03 18.67 5.72
N SER A 328 -27.18 18.49 6.38
CA SER A 328 -27.29 18.34 7.81
C SER A 328 -28.04 17.06 8.15
N ALA A 329 -27.90 16.57 9.38
CA ALA A 329 -28.65 15.40 9.85
C ALA A 329 -30.15 15.64 9.95
N ILE A 330 -30.62 16.88 9.80
CA ILE A 330 -32.01 17.27 10.02
C ILE A 330 -32.51 18.21 8.92
N TYR A 331 -33.63 17.86 8.32
CA TYR A 331 -34.44 18.76 7.50
C TYR A 331 -35.67 19.22 8.28
N LYS A 332 -35.97 20.52 8.27
CA LYS A 332 -37.17 21.09 8.88
C LYS A 332 -38.06 21.80 7.86
N HIS A 333 -39.34 21.51 7.89
CA HIS A 333 -40.37 22.15 7.11
C HIS A 333 -41.29 22.94 8.08
N GLN A 334 -41.11 24.25 8.20
CA GLN A 334 -41.73 25.01 9.27
C GLN A 334 -42.25 26.40 8.89
N ASP A 335 -41.89 26.97 7.74
CA ASP A 335 -42.18 28.37 7.43
C ASP A 335 -43.22 28.59 6.30
N ALA A 336 -43.70 29.83 6.19
CA ALA A 336 -44.62 30.25 5.14
C ALA A 336 -44.00 30.17 3.72
N ALA A 337 -42.68 30.10 3.61
CA ALA A 337 -41.96 29.86 2.38
C ALA A 337 -42.00 28.37 1.96
N ASP A 338 -42.22 27.48 2.89
CA ASP A 338 -42.31 26.05 2.68
C ASP A 338 -43.74 25.65 2.29
N ALA A 339 -44.11 25.97 1.06
CA ALA A 339 -45.46 25.69 0.56
C ALA A 339 -45.63 24.19 0.24
N ASN A 340 -46.87 23.78 -0.11
CA ASN A 340 -47.12 22.49 -0.75
C ASN A 340 -46.22 22.30 -1.97
N GLY A 341 -45.62 21.12 -2.12
CA GLY A 341 -44.75 20.84 -3.24
C GLY A 341 -44.02 19.50 -3.12
N THR A 342 -43.18 19.22 -4.10
CA THR A 342 -42.27 18.08 -4.09
C THR A 342 -40.88 18.56 -3.78
N PHE A 343 -40.26 17.92 -2.80
CA PHE A 343 -38.97 18.26 -2.27
C PHE A 343 -38.04 17.08 -2.39
N THR A 344 -36.80 17.35 -2.77
CA THR A 344 -35.69 16.38 -2.69
C THR A 344 -34.70 16.92 -1.68
N ILE A 345 -34.38 16.12 -0.69
CA ILE A 345 -33.46 16.49 0.38
C ILE A 345 -32.34 15.46 0.49
N GLU A 346 -31.20 15.92 0.92
CA GLU A 346 -30.05 15.12 1.28
C GLU A 346 -29.71 15.42 2.74
N LEU A 347 -29.68 14.36 3.54
CA LEU A 347 -29.21 14.42 4.91
C LEU A 347 -27.88 13.72 5.01
N SER A 348 -26.98 14.26 5.80
CA SER A 348 -25.66 13.68 6.03
C SER A 348 -25.26 13.87 7.49
N ALA A 349 -24.73 12.83 8.10
CA ALA A 349 -24.24 12.86 9.47
C ALA A 349 -23.00 12.00 9.60
N THR A 350 -21.97 12.52 10.26
CA THR A 350 -20.76 11.77 10.57
C THR A 350 -20.92 11.10 11.94
N GLU A 351 -20.70 9.78 11.96
CA GLU A 351 -20.67 8.97 13.17
C GLU A 351 -19.27 8.48 13.43
N THR A 352 -18.83 8.56 14.67
CA THR A 352 -17.50 8.10 15.09
C THR A 352 -17.65 7.10 16.22
N GLY A 353 -17.24 5.88 16.00
CA GLY A 353 -17.38 4.79 16.95
C GLY A 353 -18.65 3.96 16.79
N ILE A 354 -18.96 3.15 17.79
CA ILE A 354 -20.17 2.33 17.84
C ILE A 354 -21.24 3.10 18.61
N PRO A 355 -22.33 3.54 17.97
CA PRO A 355 -23.38 4.25 18.67
C PRO A 355 -24.09 3.33 19.69
N THR A 356 -24.59 3.92 20.76
CA THR A 356 -25.37 3.21 21.77
C THR A 356 -26.78 2.89 21.30
N ASP A 357 -27.30 3.67 20.36
CA ASP A 357 -28.61 3.54 19.77
C ASP A 357 -28.52 3.16 18.29
N ASN A 358 -29.59 2.56 17.79
CA ASN A 358 -29.67 2.15 16.39
C ASN A 358 -29.85 3.37 15.49
N ILE A 359 -29.00 3.52 14.47
CA ILE A 359 -29.10 4.60 13.48
C ILE A 359 -30.29 4.33 12.56
N HIS A 360 -31.22 5.27 12.46
CA HIS A 360 -32.39 5.14 11.61
C HIS A 360 -32.89 6.51 11.10
N ILE A 361 -33.75 6.48 10.09
CA ILE A 361 -34.38 7.70 9.58
C ILE A 361 -35.72 7.90 10.28
N LYS A 362 -35.86 9.06 10.88
CA LYS A 362 -37.05 9.43 11.65
C LYS A 362 -37.78 10.59 10.98
N PHE A 363 -39.10 10.40 10.81
CA PHE A 363 -40.03 11.43 10.37
C PHE A 363 -40.80 11.89 11.61
N GLU A 364 -40.77 13.17 11.93
CA GLU A 364 -41.25 13.67 13.21
C GLU A 364 -42.07 14.95 13.04
N LEU A 365 -43.13 15.06 13.86
CA LEU A 365 -43.91 16.26 14.00
C LEU A 365 -43.60 16.91 15.36
N LEU A 366 -43.21 18.17 15.34
CA LEU A 366 -42.66 18.87 16.51
C LEU A 366 -43.70 19.67 17.29
N ASP A 367 -44.91 19.89 16.77
CA ASP A 367 -45.90 20.76 17.42
C ASP A 367 -47.12 19.98 17.91
N SER A 368 -47.42 20.13 19.19
CA SER A 368 -48.44 19.36 19.93
C SER A 368 -49.68 20.16 20.36
N THR A 369 -49.86 21.37 19.82
CA THR A 369 -51.03 22.17 20.26
C THR A 369 -52.32 21.79 19.53
N SER A 370 -53.40 21.55 20.26
CA SER A 370 -54.68 21.07 19.76
C SER A 370 -55.40 22.03 18.81
N GLY A 371 -55.83 21.56 17.65
CA GLY A 371 -56.72 22.29 16.73
C GLY A 371 -56.28 22.45 15.28
N PHE A 372 -55.60 21.49 14.69
CA PHE A 372 -54.92 21.59 13.38
C PHE A 372 -55.59 20.86 12.25
N GLY A 373 -55.40 21.43 11.02
CA GLY A 373 -55.78 20.79 9.79
C GLY A 373 -54.84 19.61 9.47
N SER A 374 -55.36 18.61 8.75
CA SER A 374 -54.59 17.51 8.23
C SER A 374 -53.66 17.96 7.06
N PHE A 375 -52.47 17.41 7.01
CA PHE A 375 -51.61 17.49 5.82
C PHE A 375 -51.11 16.09 5.46
N ASN A 376 -50.67 15.94 4.21
CA ASN A 376 -50.14 14.68 3.72
C ASN A 376 -48.69 14.84 3.31
N VAL A 377 -47.86 13.85 3.69
CA VAL A 377 -46.52 13.68 3.21
C VAL A 377 -46.47 12.37 2.44
N ALA A 378 -46.28 12.44 1.13
CA ALA A 378 -46.10 11.29 0.28
C ALA A 378 -44.61 11.13 -0.03
N VAL A 379 -43.99 10.09 0.49
CA VAL A 379 -42.55 9.77 0.21
C VAL A 379 -42.50 8.88 -1.00
N ALA A 380 -41.89 9.36 -2.06
CA ALA A 380 -41.78 8.65 -3.34
C ALA A 380 -40.62 7.65 -3.38
N SER A 381 -39.50 8.04 -2.80
CA SER A 381 -38.26 7.24 -2.77
C SER A 381 -37.35 7.71 -1.67
N GLY A 382 -36.46 6.85 -1.22
CA GLY A 382 -35.37 7.20 -0.30
C GLY A 382 -34.28 6.17 -0.36
N VAL A 383 -33.04 6.62 -0.24
CA VAL A 383 -31.84 5.76 -0.20
C VAL A 383 -31.00 6.18 0.99
N MET A 384 -30.62 5.22 1.82
CA MET A 384 -29.68 5.38 2.91
C MET A 384 -28.42 4.59 2.60
N PHE A 385 -27.26 5.21 2.76
CA PHE A 385 -25.97 4.57 2.54
C PHE A 385 -24.92 5.17 3.47
N ASN A 386 -23.84 4.42 3.68
CA ASN A 386 -22.68 4.94 4.39
C ASN A 386 -21.50 5.18 3.44
N GLU A 387 -20.69 6.16 3.80
CA GLU A 387 -19.36 6.41 3.24
C GLU A 387 -18.36 6.27 4.38
N LEU A 388 -17.47 5.28 4.28
CA LEU A 388 -16.40 5.10 5.25
C LEU A 388 -15.19 5.93 4.85
N SER A 389 -14.53 6.50 5.85
CA SER A 389 -13.23 7.13 5.64
C SER A 389 -12.19 6.05 5.39
N ASP A 390 -11.30 6.27 4.43
CA ASP A 390 -10.10 5.43 4.24
C ASP A 390 -9.04 5.72 5.31
N ARG A 391 -9.28 6.69 6.19
CA ARG A 391 -8.37 7.07 7.26
C ARG A 391 -8.60 6.23 8.50
N TYR A 392 -7.51 5.65 9.02
CA TYR A 392 -7.52 4.99 10.32
C TYR A 392 -7.63 6.05 11.44
N ASP A 393 -8.65 5.96 12.25
CA ASP A 393 -8.98 6.94 13.30
C ASP A 393 -8.54 6.53 14.71
N GLY A 394 -7.78 5.43 14.83
CA GLY A 394 -7.28 4.90 16.08
C GLY A 394 -8.20 3.87 16.73
N LEU A 395 -9.27 3.47 16.05
CA LEU A 395 -10.20 2.45 16.49
C LEU A 395 -10.00 1.15 15.69
N GLY A 396 -10.07 0.01 16.35
CA GLY A 396 -9.85 -1.29 15.72
C GLY A 396 -8.37 -1.59 15.46
N GLU A 397 -8.10 -2.63 14.67
CA GLU A 397 -6.77 -3.02 14.27
C GLU A 397 -6.26 -2.16 13.12
N LEU A 398 -4.98 -1.82 13.19
CA LEU A 398 -4.27 -1.16 12.11
C LEU A 398 -3.81 -2.22 11.13
N ASP A 399 -4.27 -2.14 9.89
CA ASP A 399 -3.75 -2.92 8.78
C ASP A 399 -2.37 -2.39 8.39
N VAL A 400 -1.34 -3.19 8.63
CA VAL A 400 0.05 -2.81 8.39
C VAL A 400 0.37 -2.78 6.90
N ALA A 401 -0.16 -3.73 6.11
CA ALA A 401 0.08 -3.82 4.68
C ALA A 401 -0.51 -2.60 3.93
N ALA A 402 -1.73 -2.19 4.25
CA ALA A 402 -2.38 -1.02 3.68
C ALA A 402 -1.60 0.29 3.90
N ASN A 403 -0.73 0.29 4.92
CA ASN A 403 0.08 1.44 5.31
C ASN A 403 1.51 1.43 4.78
N LEU A 404 1.92 0.41 4.03
CA LEU A 404 3.17 0.41 3.27
C LEU A 404 3.15 1.47 2.17
N PRO A 405 4.32 1.94 1.69
CA PRO A 405 4.39 2.89 0.59
C PRO A 405 3.67 2.40 -0.67
N ASP A 406 3.09 3.33 -1.42
CA ASP A 406 2.52 3.05 -2.73
C ASP A 406 3.65 2.74 -3.74
N MET A 407 4.05 1.47 -3.77
CA MET A 407 5.16 0.93 -4.53
C MET A 407 4.79 -0.44 -5.08
N LYS A 408 5.21 -0.72 -6.31
CA LYS A 408 5.03 -2.05 -6.89
C LYS A 408 5.97 -3.07 -6.23
N GLN A 409 5.50 -4.30 -6.05
CA GLN A 409 6.33 -5.41 -5.55
C GLN A 409 7.57 -5.63 -6.42
N THR A 410 7.43 -5.50 -7.75
CA THR A 410 8.56 -5.59 -8.68
C THR A 410 9.62 -4.51 -8.43
N ASP A 411 9.24 -3.29 -8.09
CA ASP A 411 10.18 -2.20 -7.83
C ASP A 411 10.90 -2.39 -6.50
N PHE A 412 10.22 -2.94 -5.51
CA PHE A 412 10.82 -3.32 -4.23
C PHE A 412 11.87 -4.43 -4.40
N VAL A 413 11.52 -5.52 -5.10
CA VAL A 413 12.46 -6.61 -5.38
C VAL A 413 13.66 -6.10 -6.19
N LYS A 414 13.42 -5.25 -7.21
CA LYS A 414 14.50 -4.60 -7.98
C LYS A 414 15.41 -3.75 -7.09
N TYR A 415 14.87 -3.07 -6.10
CA TYR A 415 15.69 -2.31 -5.16
C TYR A 415 16.66 -3.24 -4.42
N LEU A 416 16.17 -4.31 -3.82
CA LEU A 416 17.02 -5.25 -3.08
C LEU A 416 18.09 -5.87 -3.96
N VAL A 417 17.70 -6.29 -5.16
CA VAL A 417 18.64 -6.88 -6.11
C VAL A 417 19.77 -5.91 -6.51
N ASN A 418 19.47 -4.62 -6.70
CA ASN A 418 20.51 -3.66 -7.07
C ASN A 418 21.29 -3.13 -5.87
N ALA A 419 20.66 -2.98 -4.72
CA ALA A 419 21.30 -2.53 -3.50
C ALA A 419 22.32 -3.55 -2.98
N PHE A 420 21.98 -4.84 -3.02
CA PHE A 420 22.81 -5.93 -2.54
C PHE A 420 23.49 -6.73 -3.65
N SER A 421 23.35 -6.30 -4.91
CA SER A 421 23.93 -7.01 -6.07
C SER A 421 23.55 -8.49 -6.07
N LEU A 422 22.25 -8.81 -6.07
CA LEU A 422 21.76 -10.18 -5.93
C LEU A 422 21.52 -10.86 -7.28
N LEU A 423 21.68 -12.18 -7.28
CA LEU A 423 21.14 -13.11 -8.25
C LEU A 423 19.81 -13.65 -7.72
N ILE A 424 18.76 -13.65 -8.54
CA ILE A 424 17.51 -14.35 -8.24
C ILE A 424 17.55 -15.67 -8.99
N ILE A 425 17.37 -16.76 -8.26
CA ILE A 425 17.37 -18.11 -8.84
C ILE A 425 16.08 -18.80 -8.40
N THR A 426 15.24 -19.17 -9.35
CA THR A 426 14.02 -19.92 -9.07
C THR A 426 14.21 -21.38 -9.43
N ASP A 427 14.12 -22.25 -8.46
CA ASP A 427 14.02 -23.70 -8.64
C ASP A 427 12.53 -24.08 -8.80
N THR A 428 12.18 -24.49 -10.01
CA THR A 428 10.79 -24.88 -10.35
C THR A 428 10.38 -26.23 -9.81
N PHE A 429 11.32 -27.09 -9.36
CA PHE A 429 10.98 -28.39 -8.76
C PHE A 429 10.58 -28.25 -7.30
N THR A 430 11.25 -27.36 -6.57
CA THR A 430 10.99 -27.12 -5.15
C THR A 430 10.12 -25.89 -4.91
N ASN A 431 9.76 -25.15 -5.97
CA ASN A 431 9.13 -23.84 -5.90
C ASN A 431 9.88 -22.90 -4.95
N THR A 432 11.21 -22.86 -5.07
CA THR A 432 12.05 -22.06 -4.21
C THR A 432 12.63 -20.87 -4.99
N VAL A 433 12.54 -19.67 -4.43
CA VAL A 433 13.20 -18.46 -4.94
C VAL A 433 14.36 -18.13 -4.02
N SER A 434 15.57 -18.22 -4.51
CA SER A 434 16.80 -17.89 -3.78
C SER A 434 17.35 -16.53 -4.20
N PHE A 435 17.82 -15.77 -3.20
CA PHE A 435 18.48 -14.48 -3.37
C PHE A 435 19.94 -14.62 -2.92
N GLU A 436 20.85 -14.79 -3.88
CA GLU A 436 22.26 -15.06 -3.67
C GLU A 436 23.14 -13.85 -4.01
N PHE A 437 24.24 -13.60 -3.29
CA PHE A 437 25.14 -12.49 -3.60
C PHE A 437 25.92 -12.75 -4.89
N PHE A 438 25.94 -11.76 -5.77
CA PHE A 438 26.72 -11.85 -7.00
C PHE A 438 28.24 -11.88 -6.74
N ASP A 439 28.68 -11.26 -5.65
CA ASP A 439 30.08 -11.25 -5.24
C ASP A 439 30.59 -12.65 -4.84
N ASP A 440 29.71 -13.59 -4.47
CA ASP A 440 30.08 -14.97 -4.11
C ASP A 440 30.64 -15.76 -5.31
N LEU A 441 30.39 -15.29 -6.53
CA LEU A 441 31.09 -15.81 -7.72
C LEU A 441 32.63 -15.76 -7.63
N GLN A 442 33.19 -14.89 -6.78
CA GLN A 442 34.64 -14.83 -6.58
C GLN A 442 35.17 -15.92 -5.66
N THR A 443 34.33 -16.44 -4.78
CA THR A 443 34.70 -17.36 -3.71
C THR A 443 34.18 -18.77 -3.93
N ASN A 444 33.12 -18.91 -4.74
CA ASN A 444 32.53 -20.21 -5.06
C ASN A 444 33.47 -21.07 -5.91
N THR A 445 33.41 -22.39 -5.68
CA THR A 445 34.21 -23.34 -6.45
C THR A 445 33.83 -23.32 -7.94
N ALA A 446 34.81 -23.02 -8.78
CA ALA A 446 34.60 -22.95 -10.23
C ALA A 446 34.33 -24.32 -10.86
N GLU A 447 33.51 -24.32 -11.89
CA GLU A 447 33.33 -25.46 -12.79
C GLU A 447 34.20 -25.31 -14.00
N ASP A 448 34.93 -26.39 -14.36
CA ASP A 448 35.75 -26.42 -15.57
C ASP A 448 34.91 -26.76 -16.80
N TRP A 449 34.74 -25.75 -17.68
CA TRP A 449 34.00 -25.85 -18.94
C TRP A 449 34.89 -25.88 -20.15
N SER A 450 36.22 -26.04 -19.98
CA SER A 450 37.21 -26.03 -21.07
C SER A 450 36.95 -27.08 -22.14
N ASN A 451 36.49 -28.26 -21.74
CA ASN A 451 36.18 -29.37 -22.63
C ASN A 451 34.84 -29.24 -23.39
N LYS A 452 33.99 -28.27 -22.99
CA LYS A 452 32.70 -28.00 -23.64
C LYS A 452 32.82 -27.03 -24.82
N VAL A 453 33.92 -26.30 -24.90
CA VAL A 453 34.16 -25.32 -25.97
C VAL A 453 34.33 -26.02 -27.32
N ASP A 454 33.51 -25.65 -28.31
CA ASP A 454 33.77 -26.10 -29.69
C ASP A 454 34.96 -25.33 -30.28
N GLN A 455 36.05 -26.06 -30.46
CA GLN A 455 37.31 -25.47 -30.98
C GLN A 455 37.28 -25.21 -32.48
N THR A 456 36.30 -25.75 -33.18
CA THR A 456 36.16 -25.56 -34.64
C THR A 456 35.51 -24.21 -34.96
N GLU A 457 34.81 -23.63 -34.02
CA GLU A 457 34.12 -22.35 -34.17
C GLU A 457 34.92 -21.22 -33.51
N ILE A 458 34.99 -20.08 -34.18
CA ILE A 458 35.63 -18.88 -33.65
C ILE A 458 34.65 -18.13 -32.74
N GLY A 459 35.03 -17.94 -31.49
CA GLY A 459 34.23 -17.14 -30.57
C GLY A 459 34.36 -15.64 -30.82
N GLU A 460 33.31 -14.91 -30.52
CA GLU A 460 33.30 -13.46 -30.57
C GLU A 460 33.58 -12.87 -29.18
N ILE A 461 34.57 -11.97 -29.10
CA ILE A 461 34.85 -11.19 -27.89
C ILE A 461 34.32 -9.77 -28.10
N LYS A 462 33.37 -9.38 -27.27
CA LYS A 462 32.79 -8.04 -27.31
C LYS A 462 33.31 -7.20 -26.17
N TYR A 463 33.63 -5.96 -26.48
CA TYR A 463 34.05 -4.98 -25.49
C TYR A 463 32.95 -3.95 -25.31
N ASN A 464 32.46 -3.80 -24.10
CA ASN A 464 31.44 -2.82 -23.73
C ASN A 464 30.06 -3.00 -24.45
N GLU A 465 29.64 -4.25 -24.67
CA GLU A 465 28.33 -4.56 -25.28
C GLU A 465 27.16 -3.93 -24.48
N ALA A 466 27.29 -3.90 -23.17
CA ALA A 466 26.30 -3.28 -22.27
C ALA A 466 26.18 -1.75 -22.40
N GLY A 467 27.07 -1.13 -23.21
CA GLY A 467 27.02 0.32 -23.44
C GLY A 467 27.29 1.14 -22.19
N TYR A 468 28.23 0.71 -21.34
CA TYR A 468 28.68 1.51 -20.21
C TYR A 468 29.38 2.78 -20.69
N LEU A 469 29.13 3.89 -20.00
CA LEU A 469 29.76 5.17 -20.29
C LEU A 469 30.87 5.47 -19.27
N LYS A 470 31.47 6.67 -19.34
CA LYS A 470 32.53 7.03 -18.42
C LYS A 470 32.09 6.98 -16.98
N ASN A 471 30.95 7.58 -16.70
CA ASN A 471 30.34 7.61 -15.37
C ASN A 471 29.09 6.74 -15.38
N ASN A 472 29.05 5.72 -14.56
CA ASN A 472 27.94 4.78 -14.43
C ASN A 472 27.37 4.93 -13.03
N ILE A 473 26.13 5.40 -12.94
CA ILE A 473 25.55 6.02 -11.74
C ILE A 473 24.52 5.10 -11.12
N PHE A 474 24.67 4.84 -9.82
CA PHE A 474 23.65 4.31 -8.94
C PHE A 474 23.16 5.42 -8.02
N LYS A 475 21.87 5.70 -8.01
CA LYS A 475 21.32 6.82 -7.23
C LYS A 475 19.97 6.56 -6.65
N TYR A 476 19.64 7.33 -5.64
CA TYR A 476 18.29 7.42 -5.08
C TYR A 476 17.38 8.32 -5.91
N LYS A 477 16.08 8.19 -5.71
CA LYS A 477 15.11 9.13 -6.26
C LYS A 477 15.29 10.48 -5.57
N ASN A 478 15.43 11.53 -6.35
CA ASN A 478 15.58 12.87 -5.79
C ASN A 478 14.27 13.34 -5.13
N ASN A 479 14.36 13.84 -3.92
CA ASN A 479 13.26 14.45 -3.19
C ASN A 479 13.61 15.90 -2.83
N ILE A 480 13.35 16.81 -3.75
CA ILE A 480 13.64 18.25 -3.59
C ILE A 480 12.75 18.93 -2.55
N SER A 481 11.65 18.28 -2.13
CA SER A 481 10.76 18.82 -1.09
C SER A 481 11.21 18.46 0.33
N ASP A 482 12.32 17.73 0.49
CA ASP A 482 12.87 17.32 1.77
C ASP A 482 13.96 18.30 2.22
N GLU A 483 13.72 19.02 3.30
CA GLU A 483 14.68 19.99 3.86
C GLU A 483 16.05 19.38 4.18
N ALA A 484 16.09 18.11 4.61
CA ALA A 484 17.35 17.44 4.89
C ALA A 484 18.19 17.20 3.63
N LEU A 485 17.54 17.17 2.46
CA LEU A 485 18.17 16.96 1.16
C LEU A 485 18.31 18.25 0.36
N GLU A 486 17.84 19.39 0.88
CA GLU A 486 18.00 20.67 0.22
C GLU A 486 19.49 21.00 0.04
N GLY A 487 19.88 21.31 -1.18
CA GLY A 487 21.30 21.52 -1.56
C GLY A 487 22.13 20.25 -1.75
N PHE A 488 21.54 19.05 -1.58
CA PHE A 488 22.22 17.76 -1.76
C PHE A 488 21.48 16.83 -2.74
N PRO A 489 21.32 17.24 -4.01
CA PRO A 489 20.52 16.47 -4.98
C PRO A 489 21.05 15.06 -5.26
N ASP A 490 22.34 14.85 -5.06
CA ASP A 490 23.04 13.61 -5.36
C ASP A 490 23.46 12.83 -4.10
N TYR A 491 22.79 13.10 -2.98
CA TYR A 491 23.12 12.40 -1.72
C TYR A 491 22.94 10.89 -1.83
N GLY A 492 23.90 10.14 -1.31
CA GLY A 492 23.89 8.67 -1.30
C GLY A 492 24.13 8.01 -2.67
N GLN A 493 24.44 8.78 -3.73
CA GLN A 493 24.79 8.21 -5.04
C GLN A 493 26.20 7.65 -5.10
N SER A 494 26.43 6.69 -5.99
CA SER A 494 27.75 6.19 -6.34
C SER A 494 27.99 6.25 -7.85
N ILE A 495 29.23 6.51 -8.23
CA ILE A 495 29.66 6.57 -9.62
C ILE A 495 30.76 5.55 -9.85
N ILE A 496 30.52 4.57 -10.69
CA ILE A 496 31.55 3.65 -11.17
C ILE A 496 32.16 4.23 -12.45
N VAL A 497 33.41 4.64 -12.37
CA VAL A 497 34.11 5.22 -13.50
C VAL A 497 34.71 4.12 -14.40
N ASN A 498 34.30 4.09 -15.67
CA ASN A 498 34.96 3.25 -16.70
C ASN A 498 36.11 4.03 -17.31
N PRO A 499 37.37 3.64 -17.05
CA PRO A 499 38.53 4.35 -17.54
C PRO A 499 38.75 4.24 -19.07
N ASN A 500 38.08 3.26 -19.69
CA ASN A 500 38.22 2.97 -21.12
C ASN A 500 37.31 3.81 -22.02
N VAL A 501 36.38 4.55 -21.41
CA VAL A 501 35.42 5.43 -22.10
C VAL A 501 35.72 6.90 -21.76
N ARG A 502 35.75 7.76 -22.79
CA ARG A 502 36.22 9.14 -22.63
C ARG A 502 35.24 10.05 -21.87
N ASN A 503 33.93 9.91 -22.10
CA ASN A 503 32.91 10.79 -21.56
C ASN A 503 31.52 10.11 -21.52
N GLY A 504 30.59 10.80 -20.94
CA GLY A 504 29.17 10.42 -20.84
C GLY A 504 28.79 9.87 -19.47
N ASP A 505 27.55 10.09 -19.13
CA ASP A 505 26.93 9.63 -17.87
C ASP A 505 25.78 8.70 -18.20
N LYS A 506 25.71 7.55 -17.52
CA LYS A 506 24.64 6.58 -17.63
C LYS A 506 24.11 6.24 -16.24
N VAL A 507 22.83 6.45 -16.00
CA VAL A 507 22.17 5.93 -14.79
C VAL A 507 21.96 4.44 -15.01
N LEU A 508 22.69 3.62 -14.26
CA LEU A 508 22.51 2.16 -14.27
C LEU A 508 21.31 1.76 -13.43
N TYR A 509 21.15 2.41 -12.29
CA TYR A 509 20.03 2.16 -11.41
C TYR A 509 19.58 3.43 -10.69
N GLN A 510 18.27 3.61 -10.60
CA GLN A 510 17.65 4.62 -9.75
C GLN A 510 16.67 3.92 -8.79
N SER A 511 16.92 4.06 -7.50
CA SER A 511 16.08 3.51 -6.44
C SER A 511 14.67 4.12 -6.45
N PRO A 512 13.61 3.36 -6.17
CA PRO A 512 12.29 3.90 -5.92
C PRO A 512 12.20 4.68 -4.60
N PHE A 513 13.14 4.41 -3.67
CA PHE A 513 13.25 5.14 -2.41
C PHE A 513 13.99 6.46 -2.60
N SER A 514 13.68 7.43 -1.75
CA SER A 514 14.48 8.64 -1.58
C SER A 514 15.65 8.37 -0.63
N ALA A 515 16.74 9.06 -0.83
CA ALA A 515 17.85 9.01 0.11
C ALA A 515 17.41 9.51 1.50
N SER A 516 17.98 8.90 2.53
CA SER A 516 17.81 9.34 3.91
C SER A 516 19.10 9.98 4.38
N LYS A 517 19.04 11.26 4.73
CA LYS A 517 20.19 12.00 5.25
C LYS A 517 19.93 12.36 6.71
N PRO A 518 20.88 12.08 7.61
CA PRO A 518 20.73 12.49 9.00
C PRO A 518 20.76 14.02 9.12
N LEU A 519 19.94 14.56 9.99
CA LEU A 519 20.07 15.96 10.40
C LEU A 519 21.29 16.10 11.28
N ALA A 520 22.07 17.19 11.09
CA ALA A 520 23.28 17.42 11.87
C ALA A 520 23.00 17.52 13.38
N ALA A 521 21.82 18.02 13.78
CA ALA A 521 21.38 18.12 15.16
C ALA A 521 20.93 16.76 15.74
N PHE A 522 20.51 15.79 14.89
CA PHE A 522 19.95 14.50 15.28
C PHE A 522 20.41 13.39 14.34
N PRO A 523 21.68 12.95 14.45
CA PRO A 523 22.29 12.03 13.50
C PRO A 523 21.67 10.63 13.51
N ASN A 524 20.89 10.28 14.52
CA ASN A 524 20.30 8.96 14.70
C ASN A 524 18.78 8.95 14.47
N ARG A 525 18.22 10.05 13.96
CA ARG A 525 16.80 10.16 13.64
C ARG A 525 16.57 10.36 12.15
N MET A 526 15.49 9.80 11.66
CA MET A 526 14.96 10.11 10.35
C MET A 526 13.98 11.26 10.47
N PHE A 527 14.03 12.15 9.50
CA PHE A 527 13.03 13.21 9.32
C PHE A 527 12.20 12.93 8.07
N ILE A 528 10.89 12.94 8.20
CA ILE A 528 9.95 12.80 7.09
C ILE A 528 8.98 13.98 7.15
N ASP A 529 9.08 14.88 6.18
CA ASP A 529 8.21 16.05 6.14
C ASP A 529 6.80 15.65 5.68
N LEU A 530 5.87 15.63 6.61
CA LEU A 530 4.42 15.48 6.35
C LEU A 530 3.70 16.84 6.33
N SER A 531 4.37 17.94 6.68
CA SER A 531 3.74 19.25 6.74
C SER A 531 3.67 19.92 5.37
N ASP A 532 2.52 20.43 5.01
CA ASP A 532 2.41 21.43 3.96
C ASP A 532 2.47 22.82 4.60
N SER A 533 3.67 23.40 4.64
CA SER A 533 3.90 24.72 5.22
C SER A 533 3.13 25.85 4.50
N SER A 534 2.57 25.57 3.32
CA SER A 534 1.81 26.57 2.56
C SER A 534 0.40 26.82 3.11
N ASN A 535 -0.12 25.93 3.97
CA ASN A 535 -1.48 25.98 4.51
C ASN A 535 -1.55 25.95 6.04
N SER A 536 -0.44 26.08 6.76
CA SER A 536 -0.44 26.16 8.21
C SER A 536 -0.31 27.59 8.70
N ALA A 537 -1.17 28.01 9.59
CA ALA A 537 -1.04 29.25 10.35
C ALA A 537 -1.01 28.95 11.85
N GLU A 538 -0.15 29.65 12.56
CA GLU A 538 -0.08 29.55 14.02
C GLU A 538 -0.61 30.85 14.65
N PHE A 539 -1.50 30.72 15.61
CA PHE A 539 -2.13 31.84 16.32
C PHE A 539 -1.83 31.75 17.81
N ALA A 540 -1.59 32.87 18.44
CA ALA A 540 -1.42 32.90 19.86
C ALA A 540 -2.75 32.54 20.56
N LEU A 541 -2.72 31.56 21.45
CA LEU A 541 -3.83 31.26 22.34
C LEU A 541 -3.94 32.39 23.38
N THR A 542 -5.09 33.04 23.43
CA THR A 542 -5.35 34.14 24.39
C THR A 542 -6.15 33.67 25.59
N SER A 543 -6.97 32.66 25.44
CA SER A 543 -7.74 32.06 26.53
C SER A 543 -8.29 30.71 26.15
N TYR A 544 -8.49 29.86 27.13
CA TYR A 544 -9.28 28.64 26.98
C TYR A 544 -10.13 28.43 28.23
N SER A 545 -11.39 28.09 28.02
CA SER A 545 -12.30 27.74 29.11
C SER A 545 -13.25 26.63 28.68
N SER A 546 -13.52 25.69 29.57
CA SER A 546 -14.41 24.55 29.30
C SER A 546 -15.33 24.30 30.49
N PRO A 547 -16.44 25.05 30.63
CA PRO A 547 -17.35 24.88 31.74
C PRO A 547 -18.26 23.65 31.66
N SER A 548 -18.44 23.05 30.48
CA SER A 548 -19.34 21.90 30.33
C SER A 548 -19.08 21.18 28.98
N ASN A 549 -18.10 20.30 28.91
CA ASN A 549 -17.76 19.48 27.73
C ASN A 549 -17.66 20.22 26.37
N VAL A 550 -17.75 21.54 26.38
CA VAL A 550 -17.50 22.39 25.20
C VAL A 550 -16.37 23.35 25.56
N GLY A 551 -15.26 23.25 24.88
CA GLY A 551 -14.14 24.14 25.08
C GLY A 551 -14.28 25.42 24.25
N THR A 552 -14.24 26.59 24.88
CA THR A 552 -14.12 27.86 24.17
C THR A 552 -12.66 28.27 24.09
N VAL A 553 -12.18 28.43 22.87
CA VAL A 553 -10.80 28.77 22.52
C VAL A 553 -10.75 30.23 22.06
N GLY A 554 -9.99 31.05 22.74
CA GLY A 554 -9.69 32.41 22.31
C GLY A 554 -8.31 32.46 21.64
N ILE A 555 -8.24 33.08 20.47
CA ILE A 555 -7.00 33.26 19.69
C ILE A 555 -6.87 34.68 19.16
N SER A 556 -5.75 35.02 18.57
CA SER A 556 -5.51 36.36 18.06
C SER A 556 -6.37 36.70 16.83
N SER A 557 -6.75 35.74 16.01
CA SER A 557 -7.63 35.90 14.86
C SER A 557 -8.22 34.55 14.45
N THR A 558 -9.50 34.51 14.05
CA THR A 558 -10.17 33.37 13.43
C THR A 558 -10.23 33.49 11.90
N GLU A 559 -9.54 34.48 11.32
CA GLU A 559 -9.52 34.65 9.86
C GLU A 559 -8.91 33.41 9.19
N GLY A 560 -9.68 32.82 8.30
CA GLY A 560 -9.30 31.60 7.59
C GLY A 560 -9.80 30.30 8.22
N PHE A 561 -10.32 30.32 9.46
CA PHE A 561 -10.95 29.16 10.09
C PHE A 561 -12.37 28.95 9.60
N SER A 562 -12.79 27.69 9.57
CA SER A 562 -14.15 27.27 9.27
C SER A 562 -14.60 26.20 10.29
N GLU A 563 -15.91 26.05 10.49
CA GLU A 563 -16.46 24.95 11.25
C GLU A 563 -16.11 23.63 10.57
N GLY A 564 -15.71 22.63 11.36
CA GLY A 564 -15.19 21.36 10.86
C GLY A 564 -13.68 21.33 10.60
N ASP A 565 -13.00 22.47 10.62
CA ASP A 565 -11.55 22.50 10.51
C ASP A 565 -10.88 21.87 11.75
N THR A 566 -9.76 21.22 11.52
CA THR A 566 -8.97 20.62 12.59
C THR A 566 -7.87 21.58 13.05
N VAL A 567 -7.75 21.76 14.36
CA VAL A 567 -6.73 22.58 15.00
C VAL A 567 -5.90 21.76 15.96
N PHE A 568 -4.66 22.19 16.17
CA PHE A 568 -3.76 21.59 17.15
C PHE A 568 -3.23 22.66 18.12
N PHE A 569 -2.90 22.25 19.33
CA PHE A 569 -2.37 23.13 20.37
C PHE A 569 -0.92 22.83 20.63
N LYS A 570 -0.08 23.90 20.77
CA LYS A 570 1.34 23.80 21.12
C LYS A 570 1.67 24.71 22.31
N ASN A 571 2.71 24.33 23.03
CA ASN A 571 3.33 25.18 24.07
C ASN A 571 2.31 25.76 25.05
N LEU A 572 1.33 24.96 25.46
CA LEU A 572 0.33 25.40 26.43
C LEU A 572 0.97 25.62 27.78
N ASN A 573 0.89 26.84 28.31
CA ASN A 573 1.24 27.13 29.70
C ASN A 573 0.04 26.78 30.59
N ALA A 574 -0.15 25.51 30.87
CA ALA A 574 -1.22 25.04 31.76
C ALA A 574 -0.85 23.73 32.43
N THR A 575 -1.22 23.65 33.70
CA THR A 575 -1.24 22.41 34.47
C THR A 575 -2.54 21.69 34.14
N VAL A 576 -2.59 20.94 33.03
CA VAL A 576 -3.85 20.31 32.67
C VAL A 576 -3.71 19.02 31.92
N LEU A 577 -4.44 18.08 32.41
CA LEU A 577 -4.63 16.76 31.87
C LEU A 577 -5.96 16.73 31.09
N LEU A 578 -5.90 16.40 29.82
CA LEU A 578 -7.02 15.85 29.08
C LEU A 578 -6.95 14.34 29.22
N ASP A 579 -7.91 13.75 29.93
CA ASP A 579 -8.03 12.29 30.11
C ASP A 579 -6.71 11.58 30.46
N GLY A 580 -5.90 12.19 31.34
CA GLY A 580 -4.58 11.65 31.67
C GLY A 580 -3.49 11.93 30.65
N LEU A 581 -3.79 12.61 29.56
CA LEU A 581 -2.87 13.00 28.50
C LEU A 581 -2.58 14.49 28.62
N GLY A 582 -1.30 14.88 28.77
CA GLY A 582 -0.90 16.28 28.73
C GLY A 582 -1.22 16.90 27.37
N LEU A 583 -1.83 18.10 27.37
CA LEU A 583 -2.17 18.83 26.13
C LEU A 583 -0.99 19.43 25.39
N ASP A 584 0.19 19.31 25.91
CA ASP A 584 1.37 19.77 25.20
C ASP A 584 1.67 18.82 24.03
N GLY A 585 1.10 19.18 22.90
CA GLY A 585 1.29 18.52 21.62
C GLY A 585 0.09 17.70 21.20
N LEU A 586 -0.88 18.36 20.49
CA LEU A 586 -1.40 17.79 19.29
C LEU A 586 -2.42 16.67 19.45
N LYS A 587 -3.56 17.00 19.93
CA LYS A 587 -4.75 16.29 19.50
C LYS A 587 -5.35 17.10 18.35
N ASP A 588 -5.59 16.49 17.22
CA ASP A 588 -6.42 17.08 16.18
C ASP A 588 -7.80 17.31 16.76
N VAL A 589 -8.13 18.56 16.99
CA VAL A 589 -9.39 18.94 17.60
C VAL A 589 -10.23 19.67 16.56
N THR A 590 -11.43 19.17 16.33
CA THR A 590 -12.32 19.77 15.34
C THR A 590 -13.00 21.02 15.90
N ILE A 591 -12.99 22.10 15.13
CA ILE A 591 -13.76 23.31 15.43
C ILE A 591 -15.24 23.00 15.31
N LYS A 592 -15.97 23.25 16.39
CA LYS A 592 -17.42 23.05 16.43
C LYS A 592 -18.19 24.25 15.89
N GLU A 593 -17.78 25.46 16.28
CA GLU A 593 -18.47 26.70 15.94
C GLU A 593 -17.51 27.87 16.05
N ILE A 594 -17.56 28.81 15.11
CA ILE A 594 -16.84 30.08 15.15
C ILE A 594 -17.70 31.11 15.87
N LEU A 595 -17.34 31.46 17.10
CA LEU A 595 -18.11 32.39 17.91
C LEU A 595 -17.89 33.86 17.57
N SER A 596 -16.67 34.21 17.15
CA SER A 596 -16.27 35.57 16.83
C SER A 596 -15.00 35.63 16.01
N ALA A 597 -14.57 36.83 15.59
CA ALA A 597 -13.29 37.04 14.92
C ALA A 597 -12.04 36.58 15.74
N THR A 598 -12.21 36.22 17.00
CA THR A 598 -11.13 35.85 17.91
C THR A 598 -11.43 34.65 18.79
N SER A 599 -12.51 33.92 18.54
CA SER A 599 -12.87 32.74 19.36
C SER A 599 -13.69 31.71 18.59
N PHE A 600 -13.47 30.44 18.93
CA PHE A 600 -14.24 29.31 18.44
C PHE A 600 -14.46 28.27 19.54
N THR A 601 -15.35 27.33 19.32
CA THR A 601 -15.58 26.21 20.22
C THR A 601 -15.05 24.90 19.66
N ILE A 602 -14.71 24.00 20.57
CA ILE A 602 -14.28 22.63 20.29
C ILE A 602 -15.08 21.63 21.12
N ASN A 603 -15.22 20.40 20.62
CA ASN A 603 -15.95 19.36 21.35
C ASN A 603 -15.14 18.73 22.50
N GLY A 604 -15.82 18.44 23.58
CA GLY A 604 -15.59 17.29 24.43
C GLY A 604 -14.40 17.26 25.36
N TYR A 605 -13.81 18.41 25.76
CA TYR A 605 -12.70 18.38 26.72
C TYR A 605 -13.07 19.21 27.96
N SER A 606 -13.46 18.53 29.03
CA SER A 606 -13.72 19.16 30.32
C SER A 606 -12.47 19.36 31.14
N LEU A 607 -12.40 20.47 31.83
CA LEU A 607 -11.56 20.75 32.98
C LEU A 607 -10.20 21.42 32.79
N PHE A 608 -10.10 22.51 32.01
CA PHE A 608 -9.00 23.40 32.32
C PHE A 608 -9.16 24.84 31.81
N SER A 609 -8.33 25.69 32.29
CA SER A 609 -8.13 27.04 31.75
C SER A 609 -6.66 27.21 31.41
N ALA A 610 -6.34 27.61 30.19
CA ALA A 610 -5.03 28.01 29.77
C ALA A 610 -5.03 29.48 29.43
N ALA A 611 -3.98 30.17 29.84
CA ALA A 611 -3.85 31.61 29.63
C ALA A 611 -2.93 31.95 28.44
N SER A 612 -2.12 31.00 27.97
CA SER A 612 -1.20 31.23 26.86
C SER A 612 -0.80 29.90 26.19
N GLY A 613 -0.40 29.98 24.94
CA GLY A 613 0.03 28.85 24.09
C GLY A 613 -0.05 29.25 22.65
N THR A 614 0.04 28.27 21.77
CA THR A 614 -0.12 28.43 20.33
C THR A 614 -1.20 27.48 19.85
N VAL A 615 -2.16 27.99 19.09
CA VAL A 615 -3.12 27.20 18.33
C VAL A 615 -2.63 27.18 16.89
N GLY A 616 -2.27 26.02 16.42
CA GLY A 616 -1.96 25.79 15.01
C GLY A 616 -3.23 25.39 14.28
N TYR A 617 -3.36 25.93 13.09
CA TYR A 617 -4.41 25.62 12.16
C TYR A 617 -3.78 25.08 10.88
N GLN A 618 -4.28 23.95 10.45
CA GLN A 618 -3.89 23.37 9.18
C GLN A 618 -5.17 23.18 8.37
N LYS A 619 -5.37 24.04 7.39
CA LYS A 619 -6.52 23.98 6.50
C LYS A 619 -6.41 22.71 5.66
N ASP A 620 -7.44 21.87 5.67
CA ASP A 620 -7.35 20.48 5.20
C ASP A 620 -6.22 19.75 5.93
N ALA A 621 -6.46 19.40 7.17
CA ALA A 621 -5.51 18.93 8.18
C ALA A 621 -4.50 17.87 7.72
N PHE A 622 -4.54 17.41 6.52
CA PHE A 622 -3.67 16.41 5.93
C PHE A 622 -3.58 16.48 4.39
N LYS A 623 -3.70 17.64 3.76
CA LYS A 623 -3.04 17.79 2.45
C LYS A 623 -1.55 17.91 2.68
N THR A 624 -1.03 16.87 3.23
CA THR A 624 0.36 16.62 3.43
C THR A 624 1.02 16.47 2.07
N LYS A 625 2.23 16.96 1.98
CA LYS A 625 3.12 16.53 0.90
C LYS A 625 3.12 15.01 0.89
N ASP A 626 2.88 14.41 -0.25
CA ASP A 626 3.00 12.98 -0.41
C ASP A 626 4.47 12.58 -0.16
N PRO A 627 4.81 12.02 1.01
CA PRO A 627 6.20 11.77 1.37
C PRO A 627 6.74 10.69 0.46
N LYS A 628 7.98 10.87 0.01
CA LYS A 628 8.61 9.82 -0.79
C LYS A 628 9.04 8.66 0.10
N PRO A 629 8.85 7.40 -0.34
CA PRO A 629 9.28 6.24 0.41
C PRO A 629 10.76 6.32 0.81
N ARG A 630 11.04 5.92 2.03
CA ARG A 630 12.39 5.91 2.61
C ARG A 630 12.74 4.55 3.18
N ILE A 631 14.01 4.39 3.50
CA ILE A 631 14.54 3.18 4.10
C ILE A 631 15.62 3.53 5.10
N ALA A 632 15.75 2.76 6.16
CA ALA A 632 16.75 2.93 7.22
C ALA A 632 17.21 1.57 7.75
N VAL A 633 18.32 1.59 8.48
CA VAL A 633 18.80 0.46 9.30
C VAL A 633 18.46 0.77 10.76
N HIS A 634 17.80 -0.16 11.42
CA HIS A 634 17.38 -0.04 12.81
C HIS A 634 18.34 -0.76 13.75
N ASN A 635 18.74 -0.07 14.81
CA ASN A 635 19.52 -0.65 15.90
C ASN A 635 18.94 -0.20 17.24
N LEU A 636 19.02 -1.05 18.25
CA LEU A 636 18.71 -0.71 19.63
C LEU A 636 19.98 -0.22 20.32
N VAL A 637 19.87 0.85 21.10
CA VAL A 637 20.99 1.44 21.84
C VAL A 637 20.59 1.61 23.29
N ASP A 638 21.47 1.18 24.21
CA ASP A 638 21.27 1.39 25.62
C ASP A 638 21.52 2.86 26.02
N GLU A 639 20.70 3.41 26.92
CA GLU A 639 20.72 4.81 27.37
C GLU A 639 22.06 5.34 27.80
N GLY A 640 22.89 4.49 28.38
CA GLY A 640 24.21 4.89 28.92
C GLY A 640 25.20 5.37 27.87
N LEU A 641 24.87 5.24 26.57
CA LEU A 641 25.78 5.53 25.47
C LEU A 641 25.47 6.86 24.74
N ASP A 642 24.24 7.36 24.81
CA ASP A 642 23.88 8.62 24.15
C ASP A 642 22.65 9.27 24.80
N ALA A 643 22.87 10.18 25.74
CA ALA A 643 21.80 10.92 26.43
C ALA A 643 20.89 11.75 25.50
N SER A 644 21.32 11.98 24.27
CA SER A 644 20.50 12.68 23.25
C SER A 644 19.33 11.84 22.70
N LEU A 645 19.32 10.53 23.00
CA LEU A 645 18.27 9.59 22.55
C LEU A 645 17.19 9.36 23.61
N ILE A 646 17.31 9.94 24.80
CA ILE A 646 16.31 9.81 25.86
C ILE A 646 15.00 10.47 25.42
N GLN A 647 13.96 9.67 25.31
CA GLN A 647 12.61 10.13 24.99
C GLN A 647 11.68 9.84 26.18
N ILE A 648 10.93 10.85 26.55
CA ILE A 648 9.85 10.72 27.54
C ILE A 648 8.54 10.65 26.77
N ILE A 649 7.88 9.50 26.82
CA ILE A 649 6.54 9.32 26.22
C ILE A 649 5.53 9.33 27.37
N ASN A 650 4.61 10.28 27.33
CA ASN A 650 3.57 10.46 28.35
C ASN A 650 4.10 10.41 29.81
N GLY A 651 5.24 11.05 30.06
CA GLY A 651 5.85 11.12 31.38
C GLY A 651 6.65 9.88 31.82
N THR A 652 6.78 8.87 30.96
CA THR A 652 7.58 7.68 31.25
C THR A 652 8.98 7.84 30.65
N THR A 653 10.01 7.71 31.50
CA THR A 653 11.39 7.69 31.02
C THR A 653 11.68 6.37 30.29
N VAL A 654 12.20 6.44 29.10
CA VAL A 654 12.58 5.28 28.30
C VAL A 654 14.05 4.99 28.49
N THR A 655 14.40 3.74 28.78
CA THR A 655 15.75 3.29 29.07
C THR A 655 16.55 2.79 27.89
N GLN A 656 15.88 2.55 26.77
CA GLN A 656 16.47 2.18 25.49
C GLN A 656 15.85 3.00 24.38
N ALA A 657 16.61 3.28 23.35
CA ALA A 657 16.16 4.09 22.21
C ALA A 657 16.42 3.37 20.90
N SER A 658 15.53 3.64 19.95
CA SER A 658 15.68 3.26 18.57
C SER A 658 16.71 4.18 17.90
N LYS A 659 17.70 3.59 17.26
CA LYS A 659 18.70 4.32 16.47
C LYS A 659 18.51 3.97 15.01
N LEU A 660 18.23 4.97 14.18
CA LEU A 660 18.20 4.81 12.73
C LEU A 660 19.53 5.24 12.12
N THR A 661 20.11 4.39 11.28
CA THR A 661 21.33 4.67 10.53
C THR A 661 21.06 4.57 9.03
N PHE A 662 21.86 5.27 8.24
CA PHE A 662 21.60 5.47 6.81
C PHE A 662 22.84 5.26 5.94
N THR A 663 24.03 5.40 6.51
CA THR A 663 25.31 5.34 5.78
C THR A 663 25.58 3.98 5.16
N GLU A 664 25.08 2.92 5.79
CA GLU A 664 25.15 1.55 5.28
C GLU A 664 24.35 1.36 4.00
N LEU A 665 23.30 2.18 3.82
CA LEU A 665 22.40 2.13 2.68
C LEU A 665 22.80 3.10 1.56
N GLU A 666 23.79 3.96 1.76
CA GLU A 666 24.32 4.77 0.66
C GLU A 666 24.96 3.87 -0.38
N PHE A 667 24.75 4.15 -1.69
CA PHE A 667 25.31 3.32 -2.77
C PHE A 667 26.82 3.16 -2.72
N PRO A 668 27.65 4.14 -2.26
CA PRO A 668 29.06 3.90 -2.02
C PRO A 668 29.33 2.73 -1.06
N SER A 669 28.59 2.67 0.06
CA SER A 669 28.70 1.60 1.05
C SER A 669 28.18 0.26 0.50
N LEU A 670 27.00 0.26 -0.11
CA LEU A 670 26.39 -0.93 -0.69
C LEU A 670 27.29 -1.55 -1.78
N LEU A 671 27.83 -0.74 -2.70
CA LEU A 671 28.71 -1.23 -3.75
C LEU A 671 30.09 -1.67 -3.23
N SER A 672 30.60 -1.06 -2.16
CA SER A 672 31.84 -1.50 -1.55
C SER A 672 31.71 -2.85 -0.83
N ASN A 673 30.53 -3.14 -0.29
CA ASN A 673 30.26 -4.35 0.47
C ASN A 673 29.73 -5.51 -0.39
N HIS A 674 28.99 -5.21 -1.44
CA HIS A 674 28.24 -6.21 -2.21
C HIS A 674 28.35 -6.05 -3.74
N GLY A 675 29.09 -5.07 -4.26
CA GLY A 675 29.15 -4.75 -5.68
C GLY A 675 30.54 -4.80 -6.29
N ASN A 676 31.44 -5.62 -5.76
CA ASN A 676 32.82 -5.72 -6.25
C ASN A 676 32.86 -6.29 -7.67
N VAL A 677 32.12 -7.36 -7.94
CA VAL A 677 32.06 -8.00 -9.27
C VAL A 677 31.41 -7.05 -10.28
N ILE A 678 30.30 -6.41 -9.92
CA ILE A 678 29.64 -5.42 -10.78
C ILE A 678 30.59 -4.27 -11.09
N SER A 679 31.28 -3.75 -10.08
CA SER A 679 32.26 -2.66 -10.26
C SER A 679 33.39 -3.06 -11.19
N TYR A 680 33.88 -4.29 -11.12
CA TYR A 680 34.89 -4.80 -12.04
C TYR A 680 34.36 -4.88 -13.47
N ILE A 681 33.19 -5.49 -13.67
CA ILE A 681 32.57 -5.63 -14.99
C ILE A 681 32.32 -4.27 -15.64
N VAL A 682 31.82 -3.29 -14.90
CA VAL A 682 31.57 -1.93 -15.42
C VAL A 682 32.88 -1.23 -15.82
N LYS A 683 33.96 -1.43 -15.07
CA LYS A 683 35.27 -0.81 -15.35
C LYS A 683 35.96 -1.42 -16.56
N ALA A 684 35.77 -2.72 -16.83
CA ALA A 684 36.43 -3.44 -17.91
C ALA A 684 35.49 -4.50 -18.52
N PRO A 685 34.39 -4.06 -19.16
CA PRO A 685 33.38 -4.98 -19.67
C PRO A 685 33.91 -5.82 -20.83
N GLN A 686 33.90 -7.12 -20.66
CA GLN A 686 34.28 -8.11 -21.66
C GLN A 686 33.26 -9.25 -21.66
N THR A 687 32.59 -9.43 -22.79
CA THR A 687 31.63 -10.51 -23.02
C THR A 687 32.20 -11.43 -24.09
N VAL A 688 32.11 -12.73 -23.91
CA VAL A 688 32.54 -13.74 -24.85
C VAL A 688 31.34 -14.57 -25.28
N ASN A 689 31.00 -14.50 -26.55
CA ASN A 689 30.02 -15.41 -27.15
C ASN A 689 30.76 -16.62 -27.73
N ARG A 690 30.41 -17.80 -27.27
CA ARG A 690 31.10 -19.03 -27.65
C ARG A 690 30.12 -20.15 -27.95
N ILE A 691 30.41 -20.90 -28.99
CA ILE A 691 29.70 -22.14 -29.28
C ILE A 691 30.23 -23.24 -28.35
N MET A 692 29.35 -23.90 -27.65
CA MET A 692 29.65 -24.97 -26.71
C MET A 692 28.81 -26.21 -26.97
N ARG A 693 29.35 -27.36 -26.63
CA ARG A 693 28.66 -28.66 -26.66
C ARG A 693 28.20 -28.98 -25.25
N LEU A 694 26.93 -28.68 -24.98
CA LEU A 694 26.33 -28.97 -23.69
C LEU A 694 25.52 -30.26 -23.76
N SER A 695 25.72 -31.12 -22.75
CA SER A 695 24.93 -32.33 -22.59
C SER A 695 23.67 -32.08 -21.76
N PRO A 696 22.67 -32.97 -21.79
CA PRO A 696 21.53 -32.92 -20.89
C PRO A 696 21.92 -32.85 -19.42
N VAL A 697 23.03 -33.51 -19.03
CA VAL A 697 23.51 -33.46 -17.64
C VAL A 697 24.00 -32.06 -17.28
N ASP A 698 24.67 -31.36 -18.23
CA ASP A 698 25.14 -29.99 -17.98
C ASP A 698 24.00 -29.02 -17.78
N ILE A 699 22.86 -29.23 -18.43
CA ILE A 699 21.66 -28.41 -18.29
C ILE A 699 20.93 -28.70 -16.97
N ASN A 700 20.81 -29.99 -16.61
CA ASN A 700 20.17 -30.36 -15.34
C ASN A 700 20.96 -29.94 -14.10
N GLN A 701 22.29 -29.84 -14.23
CA GLN A 701 23.20 -29.42 -13.15
C GLN A 701 23.64 -27.96 -13.30
N LEU A 702 22.90 -27.18 -14.10
CA LEU A 702 23.26 -25.80 -14.38
C LEU A 702 23.15 -24.94 -13.12
N ASP A 703 24.29 -24.39 -12.71
CA ASP A 703 24.41 -23.56 -11.52
C ASP A 703 25.03 -22.21 -11.90
N PHE A 704 24.24 -21.16 -11.84
CA PHE A 704 24.64 -19.79 -12.16
C PHE A 704 25.44 -19.12 -11.05
N THR A 705 25.47 -19.68 -9.85
CA THR A 705 26.28 -19.16 -8.73
C THR A 705 27.73 -19.58 -8.81
N LYS A 706 28.08 -20.53 -9.70
CA LYS A 706 29.43 -21.01 -9.84
C LYS A 706 30.12 -20.39 -11.05
N PRO A 707 31.32 -19.84 -10.89
CA PRO A 707 32.10 -19.35 -12.02
C PRO A 707 32.52 -20.50 -12.95
N LYS A 708 32.65 -20.21 -14.24
CA LYS A 708 33.06 -21.16 -15.26
C LYS A 708 34.53 -20.88 -15.65
N TRP A 709 35.39 -21.86 -15.45
CA TRP A 709 36.76 -21.78 -15.90
C TRP A 709 36.88 -22.25 -17.35
N ILE A 710 37.66 -21.53 -18.17
CA ILE A 710 37.92 -21.89 -19.57
C ILE A 710 39.42 -21.73 -19.88
N ASP A 711 40.10 -22.81 -20.05
CA ASP A 711 41.55 -22.86 -20.34
C ASP A 711 41.95 -22.02 -21.57
N LEU A 712 41.15 -22.02 -22.61
CA LEU A 712 41.40 -21.28 -23.84
C LEU A 712 41.65 -19.79 -23.58
N TYR A 713 40.99 -19.25 -22.58
CA TYR A 713 41.11 -17.83 -22.20
C TYR A 713 41.89 -17.62 -20.91
N ASN A 714 42.21 -18.69 -20.19
CA ASN A 714 42.93 -18.67 -18.91
C ASN A 714 42.30 -17.69 -17.91
N CYS A 715 40.98 -17.70 -17.82
CA CYS A 715 40.22 -16.86 -16.87
C CYS A 715 38.86 -17.44 -16.51
N TYR A 716 38.24 -16.87 -15.46
CA TYR A 716 36.92 -17.21 -14.97
C TYR A 716 35.84 -16.36 -15.66
N PHE A 717 34.68 -16.95 -15.81
CA PHE A 717 33.51 -16.30 -16.39
C PHE A 717 32.29 -16.50 -15.56
N TYR A 718 31.44 -15.48 -15.53
CA TYR A 718 30.05 -15.63 -15.19
C TYR A 718 29.26 -16.12 -16.40
N LEU A 719 28.44 -17.15 -16.21
CA LEU A 719 27.54 -17.63 -17.24
C LEU A 719 26.33 -16.69 -17.30
N SER A 720 26.28 -15.84 -18.32
CA SER A 720 25.20 -14.86 -18.49
C SER A 720 23.99 -15.50 -19.14
N PHE A 721 24.18 -16.25 -20.21
CA PHE A 721 23.08 -16.77 -21.01
C PHE A 721 23.46 -17.99 -21.84
N ILE A 722 22.53 -18.94 -21.96
CA ILE A 722 22.57 -20.05 -22.92
C ILE A 722 21.45 -19.82 -23.93
N ASN A 723 21.82 -19.67 -25.20
CA ASN A 723 20.87 -19.31 -26.25
C ASN A 723 20.34 -20.55 -26.98
N GLN A 724 19.04 -20.79 -26.93
CA GLN A 724 18.34 -21.81 -27.73
C GLN A 724 18.95 -23.22 -27.68
N TYR A 725 19.20 -23.73 -26.49
CA TYR A 725 19.55 -25.13 -26.30
C TYR A 725 18.43 -26.04 -26.80
N LYS A 726 18.74 -26.93 -27.74
CA LYS A 726 17.75 -27.86 -28.32
C LYS A 726 17.66 -29.12 -27.47
N VAL A 727 16.51 -29.30 -26.82
CA VAL A 727 16.30 -30.32 -25.78
C VAL A 727 16.48 -31.75 -26.30
N ASN A 728 16.24 -31.99 -27.59
CA ASN A 728 16.30 -33.34 -28.20
C ASN A 728 17.42 -33.54 -29.23
N GLN A 729 18.35 -32.61 -29.30
CA GLN A 729 19.45 -32.67 -30.27
C GLN A 729 20.77 -32.36 -29.57
N VAL A 730 21.76 -33.24 -29.74
CA VAL A 730 23.15 -32.94 -29.36
C VAL A 730 23.71 -31.99 -30.42
N ASP A 731 23.41 -30.72 -30.27
CA ASP A 731 23.84 -29.67 -31.16
C ASP A 731 24.71 -28.65 -30.44
N SER A 732 25.49 -27.90 -31.20
CA SER A 732 26.28 -26.81 -30.64
C SER A 732 25.35 -25.66 -30.21
N THR A 733 25.56 -25.15 -29.01
CA THR A 733 24.75 -24.10 -28.41
C THR A 733 25.58 -22.85 -28.17
N GLU A 734 25.06 -21.69 -28.50
CA GLU A 734 25.70 -20.41 -28.20
C GLU A 734 25.57 -20.06 -26.72
N VAL A 735 26.67 -19.74 -26.11
CA VAL A 735 26.75 -19.37 -24.68
C VAL A 735 27.42 -18.00 -24.55
N GLU A 736 26.76 -17.13 -23.79
CA GLU A 736 27.28 -15.80 -23.44
C GLU A 736 27.93 -15.86 -22.06
N LEU A 737 29.17 -15.43 -22.02
CA LEU A 737 30.04 -15.44 -20.84
C LEU A 737 30.56 -14.04 -20.56
N ILE A 738 30.47 -13.60 -19.30
CA ILE A 738 31.05 -12.33 -18.86
C ILE A 738 32.29 -12.61 -18.04
N LYS A 739 33.39 -11.97 -18.42
CA LYS A 739 34.66 -12.16 -17.72
C LYS A 739 34.59 -11.65 -16.29
N LEU A 740 35.02 -12.49 -15.37
CA LEU A 740 35.18 -12.17 -13.95
C LEU A 740 36.58 -11.64 -13.61
N PRO A 741 36.74 -11.02 -12.40
CA PRO A 741 38.04 -10.53 -11.91
C PRO A 741 39.16 -11.57 -11.93
#